data_e9bba0213f5fea7552812f05a464a7b9
#
_entry.id   e9bba0213f5fea7552812f05a464a7b9
#
_cell.length_a   1.000
_cell.length_b   1.000
_cell.length_c   1.000
_cell.angle_alpha   90.00
_cell.angle_beta   90.00
_cell.angle_gamma   90.00
#
_symmetry.space_group_name_H-M   'P 1'
#
loop_
_entity.id
_entity.type
_entity.pdbx_description
1 polymer ?
#
loop_
_entity_poly.entity_id
_entity_poly.type
_entity_poly.pdbx_seq_one_letter_code
_entity_poly.pdbx_strand_id
1 'polypeptide(L)'
;MEYTDNLKDVYGYLLNRNLSGALDAMEIYLSVHPLDTNRDRLYAIRSDFQLMTDYWKRGYKDQQATSLYENLLRRMYALYVQVKIGCGGLISIPRQPSDDLKVQLESFVSDVAMLELEPPHTRKEKEKAVHLKHHLLLKDWFDYLLLSPLWSAEQTEEMEQLLLAPTIDIRDQQLLISGITLGVVNCFDASKLKVLVNVYKQATDEGVRQRALVGWVLALGDLILPVLYQEELQDVEKLLEDEAVCQELVELEQQIYFCMNAEKDNQTLQQEIIPELLNNSNFRVTRNGIEEMEDDPMEDILHPDAEERRMEKVEESYRRMQDMQKQGSDIYFGGFSQMKRFPFFRDAINWFVPFYMEHPGVAEVTDKFASNRFLKLMMNSGPFCNSDKYSFLLAFSQVMERMPKNVIEILERGEATIEDVMSRETMTPAFIRRSYLQDLYRFYRLYSYRSQFRNPFTIQFSLFFGNTILSHTRLAPYFGEIVSSLMKLKRIDEARAVLNNTDESQWDLRFYLICGYIAQNHGGMFVCGEVGDCFLKALELDAKNERALYGIAKQRFLEEDYQAALGYYEQLLALQPEKRNYLLNHAVCLTKLLRYQDALKELYQLNFERPDDNRVNKVLAWTLTCDGKYEQAIKIYQQLVGDDAQTENLLNYAYCLWFSGNMSDAADCFSRYLKETGEKKNTIIETERDLIEEKGITEAEQQMMLYML
;
A
#
# COMPACT_ATOMS: atom_id res chain seq x y z
N MET A 1 -9.81 -0.81 29.00
CA MET A 1 -9.16 0.06 28.04
C MET A 1 -7.93 0.77 28.63
N GLU A 2 -7.87 1.05 29.92
CA GLU A 2 -6.71 1.67 30.62
C GLU A 2 -5.49 0.74 30.81
N TYR A 3 -5.67 -0.57 30.77
CA TYR A 3 -4.60 -1.53 31.13
C TYR A 3 -3.63 -1.90 29.99
N THR A 4 -4.01 -1.67 28.74
CA THR A 4 -3.12 -1.84 27.57
C THR A 4 -2.13 -0.69 27.43
N ASP A 5 -2.35 0.45 28.04
CA ASP A 5 -1.49 1.62 27.93
C ASP A 5 -0.17 1.43 28.70
N ASN A 6 -0.20 0.85 29.92
CA ASN A 6 1.02 0.65 30.71
C ASN A 6 2.04 -0.30 30.04
N LEU A 7 1.60 -1.30 29.30
CA LEU A 7 2.52 -2.21 28.57
C LEU A 7 3.12 -1.53 27.33
N LYS A 8 2.40 -0.62 26.69
CA LYS A 8 2.94 0.24 25.64
C LYS A 8 3.99 1.21 26.18
N ASP A 9 3.77 1.74 27.38
CA ASP A 9 4.75 2.61 28.02
C ASP A 9 6.07 1.90 28.27
N VAL A 10 6.05 0.63 28.74
CA VAL A 10 7.26 -0.20 28.91
C VAL A 10 8.03 -0.27 27.59
N TYR A 11 7.34 -0.57 26.49
CA TYR A 11 7.97 -0.64 25.17
C TYR A 11 8.53 0.73 24.73
N GLY A 12 7.80 1.81 24.96
CA GLY A 12 8.25 3.18 24.69
C GLY A 12 9.51 3.55 25.46
N TYR A 13 9.60 3.19 26.74
CA TYR A 13 10.80 3.39 27.56
C TYR A 13 11.99 2.56 27.05
N LEU A 14 11.77 1.33 26.61
CA LEU A 14 12.82 0.50 26.02
C LEU A 14 13.34 1.09 24.71
N LEU A 15 12.49 1.63 23.85
CA LEU A 15 12.91 2.31 22.63
C LEU A 15 13.78 3.54 22.91
N ASN A 16 13.52 4.24 24.01
CA ASN A 16 14.33 5.38 24.48
C ASN A 16 15.52 4.95 25.35
N ARG A 17 15.80 3.66 25.45
CA ARG A 17 16.88 3.08 26.30
C ARG A 17 16.77 3.50 27.77
N ASN A 18 15.54 3.80 28.24
CA ASN A 18 15.25 4.22 29.62
C ASN A 18 14.85 3.03 30.49
N LEU A 19 15.83 2.34 31.04
CA LEU A 19 15.61 1.15 31.88
C LEU A 19 14.83 1.48 33.18
N SER A 20 15.08 2.63 33.80
CA SER A 20 14.38 3.03 35.03
C SER A 20 12.89 3.18 34.77
N GLY A 21 12.51 3.94 33.72
CA GLY A 21 11.09 4.11 33.34
C GLY A 21 10.44 2.77 32.96
N ALA A 22 11.15 1.89 32.24
CA ALA A 22 10.64 0.58 31.89
C ALA A 22 10.38 -0.31 33.12
N LEU A 23 11.29 -0.29 34.12
CA LEU A 23 11.12 -1.03 35.37
C LEU A 23 9.92 -0.55 36.18
N ASP A 24 9.76 0.78 36.31
CA ASP A 24 8.64 1.38 37.06
C ASP A 24 7.28 1.11 36.39
N ALA A 25 7.21 1.27 35.06
CA ALA A 25 6.01 0.96 34.29
C ALA A 25 5.61 -0.53 34.37
N MET A 26 6.59 -1.43 34.31
CA MET A 26 6.37 -2.88 34.47
C MET A 26 5.90 -3.25 35.87
N GLU A 27 6.46 -2.61 36.90
CA GLU A 27 6.03 -2.84 38.29
C GLU A 27 4.59 -2.45 38.49
N ILE A 28 4.17 -1.28 37.97
CA ILE A 28 2.78 -0.84 37.99
C ILE A 28 1.89 -1.87 37.32
N TYR A 29 2.30 -2.35 36.10
CA TYR A 29 1.54 -3.35 35.37
C TYR A 29 1.39 -4.67 36.13
N LEU A 30 2.48 -5.21 36.69
CA LEU A 30 2.47 -6.47 37.48
C LEU A 30 1.80 -6.34 38.82
N SER A 31 1.60 -5.11 39.37
CA SER A 31 0.81 -4.90 40.61
C SER A 31 -0.67 -5.23 40.39
N VAL A 32 -1.16 -4.99 39.16
CA VAL A 32 -2.56 -5.26 38.76
C VAL A 32 -2.72 -6.68 38.19
N HIS A 33 -1.67 -7.20 37.55
CA HIS A 33 -1.66 -8.53 36.94
C HIS A 33 -0.58 -9.42 37.57
N PRO A 34 -0.77 -9.93 38.79
CA PRO A 34 0.27 -10.62 39.53
C PRO A 34 0.57 -12.00 38.91
N LEU A 35 1.81 -12.16 38.44
CA LEU A 35 2.44 -13.42 38.08
C LEU A 35 3.76 -13.49 38.82
N ASP A 36 3.87 -14.36 39.82
CA ASP A 36 5.00 -14.41 40.79
C ASP A 36 6.35 -14.56 40.08
N THR A 37 6.45 -15.44 39.10
CA THR A 37 7.68 -15.66 38.32
C THR A 37 8.14 -14.39 37.58
N ASN A 38 7.24 -13.56 37.10
CA ASN A 38 7.58 -12.33 36.40
C ASN A 38 8.02 -11.23 37.37
N ARG A 39 7.47 -11.21 38.58
CA ARG A 39 7.92 -10.32 39.66
C ARG A 39 9.36 -10.62 40.09
N ASP A 40 9.68 -11.89 40.27
CA ASP A 40 11.05 -12.28 40.68
C ASP A 40 12.07 -11.86 39.64
N ARG A 41 11.75 -12.02 38.34
CA ARG A 41 12.59 -11.55 37.22
C ARG A 41 12.73 -10.03 37.21
N LEU A 42 11.63 -9.29 37.41
CA LEU A 42 11.68 -7.83 37.50
C LEU A 42 12.57 -7.37 38.65
N TYR A 43 12.43 -7.98 39.86
CA TYR A 43 13.27 -7.68 41.01
C TYR A 43 14.75 -7.99 40.76
N ALA A 44 15.06 -9.09 40.09
CA ALA A 44 16.45 -9.41 39.75
C ALA A 44 17.06 -8.33 38.81
N ILE A 45 16.33 -7.88 37.77
CA ILE A 45 16.81 -6.83 36.87
C ILE A 45 16.97 -5.50 37.64
N ARG A 46 16.02 -5.14 38.52
CA ARG A 46 16.08 -3.93 39.33
C ARG A 46 17.26 -3.97 40.30
N SER A 47 17.51 -5.11 40.94
CA SER A 47 18.66 -5.29 41.86
C SER A 47 19.99 -5.11 41.14
N ASP A 48 20.16 -5.73 39.97
CA ASP A 48 21.35 -5.60 39.14
C ASP A 48 21.57 -4.14 38.69
N PHE A 49 20.51 -3.45 38.32
CA PHE A 49 20.57 -2.03 37.95
C PHE A 49 20.93 -1.13 39.14
N GLN A 50 20.40 -1.42 40.30
CA GLN A 50 20.76 -0.70 41.56
C GLN A 50 22.24 -0.90 41.92
N LEU A 51 22.74 -2.14 41.85
CA LEU A 51 24.16 -2.43 42.06
C LEU A 51 25.05 -1.64 41.10
N MET A 52 24.72 -1.61 39.85
CA MET A 52 25.45 -0.85 38.82
C MET A 52 25.42 0.66 39.13
N THR A 53 24.29 1.19 39.55
CA THR A 53 24.13 2.60 39.94
C THR A 53 24.93 2.95 41.19
N ASP A 54 24.93 2.08 42.19
CA ASP A 54 25.68 2.28 43.43
C ASP A 54 27.20 2.21 43.21
N TYR A 55 27.65 1.36 42.28
CA TYR A 55 29.07 1.30 41.87
C TYR A 55 29.47 2.64 41.23
N TRP A 56 28.64 3.15 40.32
CA TRP A 56 28.87 4.43 39.65
C TRP A 56 28.86 5.62 40.64
N LYS A 57 27.91 5.66 41.62
CA LYS A 57 27.84 6.69 42.67
C LYS A 57 29.12 6.73 43.51
N ARG A 58 29.80 5.61 43.69
CA ARG A 58 31.09 5.51 44.44
C ARG A 58 32.29 5.97 43.59
N GLY A 59 32.07 6.41 42.36
CA GLY A 59 33.09 6.92 41.46
C GLY A 59 33.91 5.84 40.72
N TYR A 60 33.50 4.59 40.74
CA TYR A 60 34.14 3.53 39.98
C TYR A 60 33.73 3.63 38.50
N LYS A 61 34.73 3.67 37.61
CA LYS A 61 34.51 3.59 36.15
C LYS A 61 34.69 2.16 35.71
N ASP A 62 33.61 1.51 35.34
CA ASP A 62 33.62 0.18 34.75
C ASP A 62 33.67 0.28 33.23
N GLN A 63 34.67 -0.36 32.62
CA GLN A 63 34.81 -0.42 31.15
C GLN A 63 33.65 -1.22 30.47
N GLN A 64 33.02 -2.12 31.25
CA GLN A 64 31.92 -2.96 30.79
C GLN A 64 30.53 -2.37 31.10
N ALA A 65 30.48 -1.18 31.71
CA ALA A 65 29.19 -0.59 32.12
C ALA A 65 28.16 -0.49 30.98
N THR A 66 28.60 -0.15 29.77
CA THR A 66 27.72 -0.07 28.59
C THR A 66 27.16 -1.43 28.22
N SER A 67 27.99 -2.44 28.15
CA SER A 67 27.59 -3.82 27.84
C SER A 67 26.65 -4.41 28.89
N LEU A 68 26.93 -4.14 30.17
CA LEU A 68 26.06 -4.56 31.26
C LEU A 68 24.67 -3.87 31.17
N TYR A 69 24.64 -2.57 30.86
CA TYR A 69 23.40 -1.84 30.68
C TYR A 69 22.58 -2.38 29.52
N GLU A 70 23.21 -2.70 28.39
CA GLU A 70 22.56 -3.32 27.23
C GLU A 70 22.00 -4.70 27.58
N ASN A 71 22.73 -5.50 28.33
CA ASN A 71 22.22 -6.79 28.81
C ASN A 71 20.97 -6.62 29.68
N LEU A 72 20.96 -5.62 30.56
CA LEU A 72 19.78 -5.32 31.39
C LEU A 72 18.58 -4.89 30.54
N LEU A 73 18.78 -4.07 29.52
CA LEU A 73 17.72 -3.68 28.57
C LEU A 73 17.19 -4.90 27.82
N ARG A 74 18.05 -5.78 27.32
CA ARG A 74 17.65 -7.04 26.64
C ARG A 74 16.86 -7.96 27.58
N ARG A 75 17.28 -8.10 28.84
CA ARG A 75 16.55 -8.86 29.89
C ARG A 75 15.20 -8.25 30.20
N MET A 76 15.13 -6.93 30.24
CA MET A 76 13.85 -6.22 30.43
C MET A 76 12.93 -6.40 29.23
N TYR A 77 13.46 -6.37 28.02
CA TYR A 77 12.70 -6.67 26.82
C TYR A 77 12.20 -8.12 26.80
N ALA A 78 13.01 -9.08 27.21
CA ALA A 78 12.59 -10.48 27.32
C ALA A 78 11.42 -10.65 28.33
N LEU A 79 11.46 -9.95 29.46
CA LEU A 79 10.36 -9.91 30.40
C LEU A 79 9.10 -9.28 29.78
N TYR A 80 9.26 -8.16 29.06
CA TYR A 80 8.15 -7.52 28.35
C TYR A 80 7.48 -8.47 27.35
N VAL A 81 8.26 -9.19 26.51
CA VAL A 81 7.73 -10.17 25.55
C VAL A 81 6.96 -11.27 26.27
N GLN A 82 7.52 -11.83 27.35
CA GLN A 82 6.87 -12.88 28.12
C GLN A 82 5.53 -12.42 28.73
N VAL A 83 5.49 -11.21 29.27
CA VAL A 83 4.25 -10.62 29.84
C VAL A 83 3.26 -10.35 28.72
N LYS A 84 3.69 -9.79 27.59
CA LYS A 84 2.83 -9.48 26.45
C LYS A 84 2.16 -10.74 25.88
N ILE A 85 2.91 -11.83 25.69
CA ILE A 85 2.38 -13.10 25.23
C ILE A 85 1.39 -13.68 26.25
N GLY A 86 1.67 -13.58 27.55
CA GLY A 86 0.82 -14.07 28.64
C GLY A 86 -0.51 -13.35 28.79
N CYS A 87 -0.61 -12.12 28.29
CA CYS A 87 -1.80 -11.27 28.43
C CYS A 87 -2.75 -11.30 27.23
N GLY A 88 -2.43 -12.00 26.16
CA GLY A 88 -3.24 -12.13 24.95
C GLY A 88 -4.50 -12.97 25.16
N GLY A 89 -5.39 -12.55 25.98
CA GLY A 89 -6.62 -13.06 26.60
C GLY A 89 -7.55 -14.07 25.87
N LEU A 90 -7.32 -14.49 24.64
CA LEU A 90 -8.21 -15.41 23.91
C LEU A 90 -7.49 -16.67 23.38
N ILE A 91 -6.18 -16.62 23.21
CA ILE A 91 -5.39 -17.79 22.84
C ILE A 91 -4.54 -18.14 24.08
N SER A 92 -4.81 -19.30 24.68
CA SER A 92 -3.95 -19.83 25.75
C SER A 92 -2.55 -20.03 25.22
N ILE A 93 -1.51 -19.65 25.99
CA ILE A 93 -0.13 -19.88 25.58
C ILE A 93 0.05 -21.39 25.38
N PRO A 94 0.33 -21.85 24.15
CA PRO A 94 0.56 -23.26 23.95
C PRO A 94 1.88 -23.64 24.63
N ARG A 95 1.87 -24.77 25.31
CA ARG A 95 3.12 -25.36 25.81
C ARG A 95 3.88 -25.92 24.60
N GLN A 96 5.22 -25.85 24.67
CA GLN A 96 6.02 -26.56 23.70
C GLN A 96 5.57 -28.02 23.66
N PRO A 97 5.21 -28.57 22.49
CA PRO A 97 4.88 -29.97 22.37
C PRO A 97 6.05 -30.83 22.86
N SER A 98 5.74 -31.92 23.54
CA SER A 98 6.75 -32.77 24.20
C SER A 98 7.52 -33.67 23.24
N ASP A 99 7.01 -33.83 22.03
CA ASP A 99 7.54 -34.77 21.04
C ASP A 99 8.64 -34.11 20.19
N ASP A 100 9.65 -34.87 19.82
CA ASP A 100 10.67 -34.45 18.87
C ASP A 100 10.03 -34.20 17.50
N LEU A 101 9.93 -32.92 17.13
CA LEU A 101 9.26 -32.50 15.90
C LEU A 101 9.91 -33.14 14.67
N LYS A 102 11.24 -33.20 14.60
CA LYS A 102 11.95 -33.76 13.45
C LYS A 102 11.60 -35.23 13.24
N VAL A 103 11.62 -36.03 14.30
CA VAL A 103 11.27 -37.45 14.23
C VAL A 103 9.82 -37.66 13.78
N GLN A 104 8.90 -36.82 14.27
CA GLN A 104 7.48 -36.92 13.88
C GLN A 104 7.23 -36.57 12.40
N LEU A 105 7.91 -35.51 11.88
CA LEU A 105 7.82 -35.12 10.48
C LEU A 105 8.44 -36.16 9.55
N GLU A 106 9.60 -36.72 9.91
CA GLU A 106 10.22 -37.82 9.15
C GLU A 106 9.36 -39.10 9.18
N SER A 107 8.69 -39.39 10.31
CA SER A 107 7.71 -40.51 10.40
C SER A 107 6.55 -40.32 9.46
N PHE A 108 6.02 -39.08 9.32
CA PHE A 108 4.94 -38.79 8.39
C PHE A 108 5.31 -39.10 6.94
N VAL A 109 6.51 -38.68 6.50
CA VAL A 109 7.00 -39.00 5.15
C VAL A 109 7.05 -40.51 4.91
N SER A 110 7.50 -41.25 5.92
CA SER A 110 7.55 -42.72 5.87
C SER A 110 6.15 -43.35 5.87
N ASP A 111 5.25 -42.83 6.70
CA ASP A 111 3.86 -43.32 6.79
C ASP A 111 3.10 -43.12 5.46
N VAL A 112 3.29 -41.94 4.79
CA VAL A 112 2.72 -41.69 3.48
C VAL A 112 3.29 -42.63 2.42
N ALA A 113 4.60 -42.89 2.41
CA ALA A 113 5.20 -43.86 1.50
C ALA A 113 4.65 -45.29 1.69
N MET A 114 4.38 -45.69 2.93
CA MET A 114 3.81 -46.99 3.24
C MET A 114 2.35 -47.17 2.77
N LEU A 115 1.59 -46.07 2.56
CA LEU A 115 0.22 -46.12 2.02
C LEU A 115 0.18 -46.74 0.63
N GLU A 116 1.26 -46.68 -0.15
CA GLU A 116 1.30 -47.34 -1.46
C GLU A 116 1.22 -48.87 -1.38
N LEU A 117 1.63 -49.44 -0.27
CA LEU A 117 1.58 -50.86 -0.03
C LEU A 117 0.23 -51.37 0.52
N GLU A 118 -0.65 -50.44 0.87
CA GLU A 118 -1.96 -50.76 1.42
C GLU A 118 -2.98 -51.18 0.35
N PRO A 119 -3.89 -52.14 0.67
CA PRO A 119 -4.97 -52.51 -0.23
C PRO A 119 -5.87 -51.31 -0.57
N PRO A 120 -6.37 -51.16 -1.82
CA PRO A 120 -7.16 -50.00 -2.26
C PRO A 120 -8.39 -49.67 -1.38
N HIS A 121 -9.01 -50.67 -0.76
CA HIS A 121 -10.21 -50.49 0.05
C HIS A 121 -9.92 -49.90 1.44
N THR A 122 -8.71 -50.07 1.99
CA THR A 122 -8.30 -49.54 3.30
C THR A 122 -7.42 -48.30 3.16
N ARG A 123 -6.81 -48.11 1.99
CA ARG A 123 -5.84 -47.04 1.73
C ARG A 123 -6.41 -45.65 2.02
N LYS A 124 -7.62 -45.37 1.51
CA LYS A 124 -8.23 -44.03 1.70
C LYS A 124 -8.53 -43.69 3.16
N GLU A 125 -8.99 -44.65 3.95
CA GLU A 125 -9.25 -44.41 5.37
C GLU A 125 -7.96 -44.18 6.15
N LYS A 126 -6.92 -44.98 5.85
CA LYS A 126 -5.60 -44.82 6.46
C LYS A 126 -4.95 -43.50 6.05
N GLU A 127 -5.04 -43.10 4.79
CA GLU A 127 -4.57 -41.83 4.27
C GLU A 127 -5.19 -40.66 5.03
N LYS A 128 -6.52 -40.64 5.20
CA LYS A 128 -7.22 -39.63 6.00
C LYS A 128 -6.75 -39.60 7.45
N ALA A 129 -6.53 -40.75 8.05
CA ALA A 129 -6.07 -40.87 9.43
C ALA A 129 -4.62 -40.36 9.60
N VAL A 130 -3.72 -40.67 8.67
CA VAL A 130 -2.33 -40.21 8.64
C VAL A 130 -2.27 -38.68 8.48
N HIS A 131 -2.97 -38.13 7.49
CA HIS A 131 -3.01 -36.69 7.26
C HIS A 131 -3.67 -35.92 8.41
N LEU A 132 -4.71 -36.47 9.04
CA LEU A 132 -5.35 -35.84 10.19
C LEU A 132 -4.38 -35.77 11.40
N LYS A 133 -3.71 -36.89 11.71
CA LYS A 133 -2.73 -36.94 12.80
C LYS A 133 -1.59 -35.91 12.57
N HIS A 134 -1.10 -35.88 11.35
CA HIS A 134 -0.05 -34.94 10.94
C HIS A 134 -0.49 -33.47 11.03
N HIS A 135 -1.69 -33.16 10.54
CA HIS A 135 -2.25 -31.81 10.63
C HIS A 135 -2.42 -31.34 12.08
N LEU A 136 -2.86 -32.21 12.99
CA LEU A 136 -2.99 -31.86 14.41
C LEU A 136 -1.62 -31.59 15.04
N LEU A 137 -0.60 -32.40 14.74
CA LEU A 137 0.77 -32.16 15.18
C LEU A 137 1.27 -30.81 14.68
N LEU A 138 1.12 -30.51 13.39
CA LEU A 138 1.53 -29.25 12.81
C LEU A 138 0.78 -28.05 13.40
N LYS A 139 -0.51 -28.22 13.73
CA LYS A 139 -1.31 -27.19 14.38
C LYS A 139 -0.74 -26.82 15.74
N ASP A 140 -0.44 -27.81 16.57
CA ASP A 140 0.11 -27.60 17.92
C ASP A 140 1.47 -26.88 17.85
N TRP A 141 2.33 -27.28 16.91
CA TRP A 141 3.63 -26.63 16.70
C TRP A 141 3.49 -25.23 16.08
N PHE A 142 2.58 -25.03 15.12
CA PHE A 142 2.32 -23.72 14.54
C PHE A 142 1.82 -22.72 15.58
N ASP A 143 0.86 -23.14 16.42
CA ASP A 143 0.32 -22.30 17.50
C ASP A 143 1.42 -22.00 18.55
N TYR A 144 2.31 -22.96 18.84
CA TYR A 144 3.46 -22.72 19.68
C TYR A 144 4.44 -21.71 19.06
N LEU A 145 4.84 -21.88 17.80
CA LEU A 145 5.77 -20.97 17.12
C LEU A 145 5.25 -19.53 17.06
N LEU A 146 3.95 -19.39 16.83
CA LEU A 146 3.25 -18.09 16.78
C LEU A 146 3.33 -17.34 18.11
N LEU A 147 3.24 -18.04 19.23
CA LEU A 147 3.21 -17.47 20.58
C LEU A 147 4.39 -17.88 21.45
N SER A 148 5.46 -18.44 20.88
CA SER A 148 6.65 -18.84 21.65
C SER A 148 7.37 -17.63 22.21
N PRO A 149 7.95 -17.75 23.43
CA PRO A 149 8.84 -16.75 23.99
C PRO A 149 10.12 -16.61 23.16
N LEU A 150 11.03 -15.71 23.56
CA LEU A 150 12.32 -15.58 22.91
C LEU A 150 13.09 -16.91 22.94
N TRP A 151 13.65 -17.27 21.82
CA TRP A 151 14.35 -18.54 21.65
C TRP A 151 15.74 -18.55 22.26
N SER A 152 16.15 -19.72 22.80
CA SER A 152 17.52 -19.99 23.17
C SER A 152 18.38 -20.28 21.94
N ALA A 153 19.73 -20.30 22.12
CA ALA A 153 20.65 -20.67 21.05
C ALA A 153 20.43 -22.12 20.58
N GLU A 154 20.11 -23.04 21.50
CA GLU A 154 19.79 -24.42 21.20
C GLU A 154 18.54 -24.57 20.33
N GLN A 155 17.45 -23.94 20.72
CA GLN A 155 16.20 -23.92 19.91
C GLN A 155 16.42 -23.30 18.51
N THR A 156 17.29 -22.29 18.43
CA THR A 156 17.65 -21.63 17.16
C THR A 156 18.34 -22.63 16.22
N GLU A 157 19.35 -23.36 16.73
CA GLU A 157 20.10 -24.34 15.95
C GLU A 157 19.24 -25.55 15.54
N GLU A 158 18.44 -26.09 16.46
CA GLU A 158 17.51 -27.17 16.17
C GLU A 158 16.50 -26.81 15.07
N MET A 159 15.91 -25.62 15.14
CA MET A 159 14.93 -25.17 14.15
C MET A 159 15.59 -24.90 12.80
N GLU A 160 16.79 -24.31 12.76
CA GLU A 160 17.53 -24.10 11.52
C GLU A 160 17.86 -25.42 10.83
N GLN A 161 18.37 -26.40 11.56
CA GLN A 161 18.66 -27.73 11.05
C GLN A 161 17.41 -28.45 10.53
N LEU A 162 16.28 -28.29 11.20
CA LEU A 162 15.01 -28.88 10.78
C LEU A 162 14.51 -28.27 9.47
N LEU A 163 14.52 -26.94 9.37
CA LEU A 163 14.04 -26.21 8.19
C LEU A 163 14.91 -26.40 6.94
N LEU A 164 16.16 -26.82 7.12
CA LEU A 164 17.09 -27.11 6.02
C LEU A 164 17.23 -28.62 5.75
N ALA A 165 16.55 -29.47 6.53
CA ALA A 165 16.67 -30.91 6.39
C ALA A 165 15.97 -31.42 5.11
N PRO A 166 16.66 -32.15 4.22
CA PRO A 166 16.04 -32.68 2.99
C PRO A 166 15.07 -33.83 3.25
N THR A 167 15.01 -34.34 4.47
CA THR A 167 14.13 -35.44 4.89
C THR A 167 12.72 -34.97 5.32
N ILE A 168 12.55 -33.66 5.46
CA ILE A 168 11.27 -33.04 5.86
C ILE A 168 10.50 -32.60 4.62
N ASP A 169 9.18 -32.79 4.62
CA ASP A 169 8.30 -32.34 3.53
C ASP A 169 8.40 -30.81 3.38
N ILE A 170 8.57 -30.35 2.15
CA ILE A 170 8.73 -28.93 1.82
C ILE A 170 7.53 -28.11 2.29
N ARG A 171 6.31 -28.66 2.27
CA ARG A 171 5.09 -28.00 2.76
C ARG A 171 5.14 -27.74 4.26
N ASP A 172 5.71 -28.68 5.02
CA ASP A 172 5.89 -28.53 6.46
C ASP A 172 6.93 -27.44 6.77
N GLN A 173 8.06 -27.44 6.06
CA GLN A 173 9.06 -26.39 6.19
C GLN A 173 8.46 -25.01 5.91
N GLN A 174 7.70 -24.87 4.82
CA GLN A 174 7.02 -23.62 4.46
C GLN A 174 6.00 -23.18 5.52
N LEU A 175 5.26 -24.10 6.10
CA LEU A 175 4.30 -23.82 7.15
C LEU A 175 4.96 -23.36 8.44
N LEU A 176 6.00 -24.06 8.89
CA LEU A 176 6.75 -23.69 10.08
C LEU A 176 7.40 -22.31 9.96
N ILE A 177 7.97 -21.98 8.79
CA ILE A 177 8.47 -20.63 8.50
C ILE A 177 7.37 -19.58 8.68
N SER A 178 6.13 -19.90 8.29
CA SER A 178 5.02 -18.96 8.47
C SER A 178 4.67 -18.74 9.95
N GLY A 179 4.70 -19.80 10.77
CA GLY A 179 4.56 -19.68 12.23
C GLY A 179 5.65 -18.82 12.86
N ILE A 180 6.91 -19.03 12.45
CA ILE A 180 8.06 -18.23 12.89
C ILE A 180 7.90 -16.76 12.46
N THR A 181 7.50 -16.53 11.20
CA THR A 181 7.26 -15.19 10.65
C THR A 181 6.21 -14.44 11.46
N LEU A 182 5.06 -15.05 11.73
CA LEU A 182 4.01 -14.44 12.54
C LEU A 182 4.48 -14.15 13.97
N GLY A 183 5.24 -15.08 14.55
CA GLY A 183 5.83 -14.93 15.89
C GLY A 183 6.78 -13.75 15.98
N VAL A 184 7.74 -13.63 15.06
CA VAL A 184 8.74 -12.54 15.06
C VAL A 184 8.11 -11.19 14.72
N VAL A 185 7.11 -11.14 13.85
CA VAL A 185 6.37 -9.91 13.54
C VAL A 185 5.54 -9.44 14.75
N ASN A 186 4.96 -10.37 15.51
CA ASN A 186 4.17 -10.03 16.70
C ASN A 186 5.05 -9.58 17.88
N CYS A 187 6.14 -10.27 18.12
CA CYS A 187 7.15 -9.96 19.13
C CYS A 187 8.54 -10.21 18.53
N PHE A 188 9.30 -9.16 18.33
CA PHE A 188 10.63 -9.27 17.72
C PHE A 188 11.52 -10.24 18.53
N ASP A 189 12.20 -11.12 17.84
CA ASP A 189 13.16 -12.09 18.36
C ASP A 189 14.36 -12.23 17.43
N ALA A 190 15.52 -11.83 17.87
CA ALA A 190 16.76 -11.87 17.10
C ALA A 190 17.12 -13.29 16.64
N SER A 191 16.85 -14.30 17.48
CA SER A 191 17.06 -15.70 17.15
C SER A 191 16.17 -16.18 16.01
N LYS A 192 14.88 -15.83 16.02
CA LYS A 192 13.95 -16.12 14.93
C LYS A 192 14.35 -15.40 13.64
N LEU A 193 14.77 -14.13 13.75
CA LEU A 193 15.30 -13.37 12.60
C LEU A 193 16.51 -14.10 12.00
N LYS A 194 17.47 -14.53 12.83
CA LYS A 194 18.67 -15.26 12.39
C LYS A 194 18.31 -16.54 11.64
N VAL A 195 17.36 -17.34 12.14
CA VAL A 195 16.88 -18.54 11.45
C VAL A 195 16.31 -18.20 10.08
N LEU A 196 15.44 -17.21 9.99
CA LEU A 196 14.83 -16.80 8.71
C LEU A 196 15.89 -16.33 7.70
N VAL A 197 16.88 -15.55 8.14
CA VAL A 197 18.01 -15.10 7.30
C VAL A 197 18.85 -16.28 6.82
N ASN A 198 19.18 -17.23 7.71
CA ASN A 198 19.99 -18.39 7.35
C ASN A 198 19.24 -19.34 6.41
N VAL A 199 17.95 -19.57 6.64
CA VAL A 199 17.10 -20.36 5.73
C VAL A 199 17.00 -19.70 4.35
N TYR A 200 16.83 -18.37 4.29
CA TYR A 200 16.85 -17.65 3.01
C TYR A 200 18.14 -17.86 2.22
N LYS A 201 19.30 -17.88 2.92
CA LYS A 201 20.61 -18.10 2.29
C LYS A 201 20.84 -19.50 1.79
N GLN A 202 20.33 -20.52 2.50
CA GLN A 202 20.76 -21.91 2.36
C GLN A 202 19.68 -22.82 1.75
N ALA A 203 18.41 -22.45 1.81
CA ALA A 203 17.33 -23.27 1.29
C ALA A 203 17.43 -23.47 -0.23
N THR A 204 17.28 -24.72 -0.66
CA THR A 204 17.30 -25.11 -2.07
C THR A 204 15.93 -25.02 -2.73
N ASP A 205 14.86 -25.17 -1.95
CA ASP A 205 13.48 -24.99 -2.44
C ASP A 205 13.10 -23.51 -2.46
N GLU A 206 12.57 -23.06 -3.59
CA GLU A 206 12.23 -21.66 -3.79
C GLU A 206 11.03 -21.23 -2.92
N GLY A 207 10.09 -22.11 -2.64
CA GLY A 207 8.95 -21.81 -1.76
C GLY A 207 9.39 -21.56 -0.32
N VAL A 208 10.32 -22.36 0.17
CA VAL A 208 10.96 -22.20 1.48
C VAL A 208 11.78 -20.91 1.53
N ARG A 209 12.59 -20.66 0.50
CA ARG A 209 13.47 -19.49 0.39
C ARG A 209 12.65 -18.19 0.37
N GLN A 210 11.60 -18.11 -0.45
CA GLN A 210 10.78 -16.91 -0.58
C GLN A 210 9.93 -16.63 0.65
N ARG A 211 9.43 -17.66 1.36
CA ARG A 211 8.74 -17.43 2.65
C ARG A 211 9.70 -16.90 3.71
N ALA A 212 10.92 -17.43 3.75
CA ALA A 212 11.95 -16.94 4.66
C ALA A 212 12.34 -15.48 4.35
N LEU A 213 12.48 -15.12 3.04
CA LEU A 213 12.71 -13.75 2.59
C LEU A 213 11.64 -12.79 3.12
N VAL A 214 10.37 -13.10 2.89
CA VAL A 214 9.25 -12.27 3.39
C VAL A 214 9.30 -12.18 4.91
N GLY A 215 9.57 -13.28 5.59
CA GLY A 215 9.59 -13.35 7.06
C GLY A 215 10.64 -12.42 7.68
N TRP A 216 11.89 -12.49 7.21
CA TRP A 216 12.95 -11.65 7.80
C TRP A 216 12.77 -10.18 7.41
N VAL A 217 12.29 -9.87 6.21
CA VAL A 217 12.02 -8.48 5.80
C VAL A 217 10.92 -7.85 6.66
N LEU A 218 9.82 -8.55 6.90
CA LEU A 218 8.76 -8.05 7.77
C LEU A 218 9.22 -7.88 9.23
N ALA A 219 10.16 -8.72 9.70
CA ALA A 219 10.74 -8.59 11.03
C ALA A 219 11.58 -7.31 11.20
N LEU A 220 12.21 -6.80 10.13
CA LEU A 220 13.00 -5.55 10.17
C LEU A 220 12.14 -4.30 10.45
N GLY A 221 10.84 -4.38 10.27
CA GLY A 221 9.91 -3.30 10.62
C GLY A 221 9.76 -3.07 12.13
N ASP A 222 10.43 -3.83 12.99
CA ASP A 222 10.36 -3.62 14.44
C ASP A 222 11.36 -2.57 14.92
N LEU A 223 10.83 -1.54 15.61
CA LEU A 223 11.61 -0.41 16.11
C LEU A 223 12.65 -0.81 17.18
N ILE A 224 12.50 -1.96 17.81
CA ILE A 224 13.43 -2.44 18.85
C ILE A 224 14.76 -2.96 18.25
N LEU A 225 14.72 -3.42 16.98
CA LEU A 225 15.90 -3.99 16.31
C LEU A 225 17.08 -3.01 16.31
N PRO A 226 16.97 -1.79 15.78
CA PRO A 226 18.11 -0.86 15.76
C PRO A 226 18.51 -0.36 17.15
N VAL A 227 17.66 -0.53 18.16
CA VAL A 227 17.91 -0.05 19.51
C VAL A 227 18.72 -1.06 20.35
N LEU A 228 18.36 -2.35 20.29
CA LEU A 228 18.93 -3.40 21.16
C LEU A 228 19.72 -4.48 20.42
N TYR A 229 19.58 -4.57 19.09
CA TYR A 229 20.07 -5.71 18.30
C TYR A 229 20.85 -5.25 17.05
N GLN A 230 21.82 -4.36 17.25
CA GLN A 230 22.62 -3.78 16.15
C GLN A 230 23.51 -4.80 15.45
N GLU A 231 23.96 -5.85 16.17
CA GLU A 231 24.82 -6.91 15.59
C GLU A 231 24.03 -7.70 14.53
N GLU A 232 22.77 -8.03 14.81
CA GLU A 232 21.90 -8.75 13.91
C GLU A 232 21.57 -7.91 12.67
N LEU A 233 21.50 -6.58 12.83
CA LEU A 233 21.32 -5.66 11.70
C LEU A 233 22.54 -5.67 10.78
N GLN A 234 23.76 -5.72 11.30
CA GLN A 234 24.98 -5.82 10.50
C GLN A 234 25.01 -7.11 9.65
N ASP A 235 24.44 -8.20 10.15
CA ASP A 235 24.36 -9.45 9.37
C ASP A 235 23.38 -9.31 8.18
N VAL A 236 22.32 -8.51 8.34
CA VAL A 236 21.42 -8.14 7.23
C VAL A 236 22.14 -7.21 6.25
N GLU A 237 22.89 -6.22 6.73
CA GLU A 237 23.66 -5.30 5.87
C GLU A 237 24.64 -6.04 4.96
N LYS A 238 25.27 -7.11 5.44
CA LYS A 238 26.14 -7.97 4.62
C LYS A 238 25.38 -8.66 3.48
N LEU A 239 24.09 -8.98 3.67
CA LEU A 239 23.28 -9.54 2.57
C LEU A 239 23.07 -8.53 1.45
N LEU A 240 22.96 -7.25 1.81
CA LEU A 240 22.75 -6.17 0.85
C LEU A 240 23.99 -5.84 0.01
N GLU A 241 25.13 -6.52 0.25
CA GLU A 241 26.29 -6.47 -0.64
C GLU A 241 26.02 -7.20 -1.97
N ASP A 242 25.06 -8.12 -1.99
CA ASP A 242 24.63 -8.84 -3.19
C ASP A 242 23.54 -8.05 -3.93
N GLU A 243 23.81 -7.68 -5.19
CA GLU A 243 22.87 -6.93 -6.04
C GLU A 243 21.59 -7.72 -6.35
N ALA A 244 21.68 -9.05 -6.47
CA ALA A 244 20.50 -9.88 -6.70
C ALA A 244 19.55 -9.84 -5.50
N VAL A 245 20.08 -9.83 -4.29
CA VAL A 245 19.28 -9.65 -3.07
C VAL A 245 18.62 -8.28 -3.05
N CYS A 246 19.33 -7.22 -3.42
CA CYS A 246 18.76 -5.88 -3.49
C CYS A 246 17.58 -5.82 -4.47
N GLN A 247 17.70 -6.44 -5.65
CA GLN A 247 16.62 -6.49 -6.65
C GLN A 247 15.41 -7.28 -6.12
N GLU A 248 15.61 -8.43 -5.47
CA GLU A 248 14.52 -9.18 -4.83
C GLU A 248 13.80 -8.36 -3.77
N LEU A 249 14.52 -7.54 -3.00
CA LEU A 249 13.94 -6.66 -1.98
C LEU A 249 13.11 -5.53 -2.58
N VAL A 250 13.55 -4.95 -3.68
CA VAL A 250 12.78 -3.93 -4.41
C VAL A 250 11.46 -4.50 -4.92
N GLU A 251 11.52 -5.68 -5.54
CA GLU A 251 10.30 -6.37 -5.99
C GLU A 251 9.37 -6.73 -4.83
N LEU A 252 9.93 -7.21 -3.71
CA LEU A 252 9.16 -7.54 -2.51
C LEU A 252 8.44 -6.30 -1.95
N GLU A 253 9.13 -5.18 -1.83
CA GLU A 253 8.54 -3.94 -1.32
C GLU A 253 7.41 -3.44 -2.23
N GLN A 254 7.59 -3.50 -3.54
CA GLN A 254 6.53 -3.18 -4.50
C GLN A 254 5.32 -4.11 -4.33
N GLN A 255 5.55 -5.42 -4.14
CA GLN A 255 4.48 -6.39 -3.90
C GLN A 255 3.74 -6.16 -2.58
N ILE A 256 4.44 -5.71 -1.52
CA ILE A 256 3.81 -5.31 -0.26
C ILE A 256 2.84 -4.14 -0.50
N TYR A 257 3.26 -3.12 -1.25
CA TYR A 257 2.39 -1.99 -1.56
C TYR A 257 1.19 -2.37 -2.42
N PHE A 258 1.33 -3.29 -3.36
CA PHE A 258 0.19 -3.82 -4.12
C PHE A 258 -0.79 -4.56 -3.21
N CYS A 259 -0.32 -5.38 -2.28
CA CYS A 259 -1.19 -6.02 -1.29
C CYS A 259 -1.94 -4.98 -0.45
N MET A 260 -1.25 -3.93 0.02
CA MET A 260 -1.88 -2.85 0.79
C MET A 260 -2.91 -2.04 -0.02
N ASN A 261 -2.82 -2.05 -1.34
CA ASN A 261 -3.75 -1.36 -2.24
C ASN A 261 -4.97 -2.23 -2.64
N ALA A 262 -4.96 -3.52 -2.29
CA ALA A 262 -5.96 -4.49 -2.74
C ALA A 262 -7.42 -4.08 -2.46
N GLU A 263 -7.70 -3.43 -1.33
CA GLU A 263 -9.06 -2.94 -1.01
C GLU A 263 -9.50 -1.80 -1.94
N LYS A 264 -8.61 -0.87 -2.26
CA LYS A 264 -8.87 0.24 -3.17
C LYS A 264 -9.04 -0.26 -4.60
N ASP A 265 -8.19 -1.19 -5.02
CA ASP A 265 -8.28 -1.83 -6.33
C ASP A 265 -9.59 -2.59 -6.46
N ASN A 266 -10.02 -3.30 -5.39
CA ASN A 266 -11.32 -3.96 -5.35
C ASN A 266 -12.49 -2.97 -5.44
N GLN A 267 -12.40 -1.80 -4.80
CA GLN A 267 -13.44 -0.77 -4.93
C GLN A 267 -13.55 -0.29 -6.38
N THR A 268 -12.44 -0.03 -7.06
CA THR A 268 -12.41 0.34 -8.48
C THR A 268 -13.03 -0.75 -9.36
N LEU A 269 -12.69 -2.01 -9.10
CA LEU A 269 -13.27 -3.16 -9.81
C LEU A 269 -14.80 -3.22 -9.63
N GLN A 270 -15.29 -3.10 -8.39
CA GLN A 270 -16.71 -3.22 -8.05
C GLN A 270 -17.55 -2.02 -8.50
N GLN A 271 -16.98 -0.82 -8.51
CA GLN A 271 -17.72 0.41 -8.82
C GLN A 271 -17.65 0.82 -10.27
N GLU A 272 -16.52 0.52 -10.95
CA GLU A 272 -16.28 0.97 -12.32
C GLU A 272 -16.29 -0.19 -13.33
N ILE A 273 -15.42 -1.21 -13.13
CA ILE A 273 -15.14 -2.21 -14.18
C ILE A 273 -16.23 -3.28 -14.26
N ILE A 274 -16.62 -3.87 -13.12
CA ILE A 274 -17.62 -4.95 -13.11
C ILE A 274 -19.01 -4.45 -13.62
N PRO A 275 -19.51 -3.27 -13.20
CA PRO A 275 -20.77 -2.76 -13.74
C PRO A 275 -20.72 -2.50 -15.26
N GLU A 276 -19.59 -1.98 -15.77
CA GLU A 276 -19.40 -1.80 -17.21
C GLU A 276 -19.43 -3.13 -17.98
N LEU A 277 -18.73 -4.15 -17.44
CA LEU A 277 -18.75 -5.51 -18.01
C LEU A 277 -20.18 -6.10 -18.02
N LEU A 278 -20.89 -6.00 -16.89
CA LEU A 278 -22.26 -6.55 -16.76
C LEU A 278 -23.27 -5.81 -17.63
N ASN A 279 -23.21 -4.48 -17.70
CA ASN A 279 -24.16 -3.66 -18.46
C ASN A 279 -23.96 -3.78 -19.98
N ASN A 280 -22.75 -4.12 -20.42
CA ASN A 280 -22.43 -4.26 -21.84
C ASN A 280 -22.31 -5.73 -22.29
N SER A 281 -22.44 -6.71 -21.38
CA SER A 281 -22.49 -8.15 -21.72
C SER A 281 -23.91 -8.61 -21.94
N ASN A 282 -24.10 -9.65 -22.76
CA ASN A 282 -25.41 -10.28 -22.98
C ASN A 282 -25.85 -11.15 -21.80
N PHE A 283 -25.25 -10.96 -20.61
CA PHE A 283 -25.54 -11.73 -19.42
C PHE A 283 -26.18 -10.86 -18.33
N ARG A 284 -27.26 -11.32 -17.73
CA ARG A 284 -27.91 -10.69 -16.59
C ARG A 284 -27.73 -11.53 -15.32
N VAL A 285 -27.24 -10.89 -14.27
CA VAL A 285 -27.14 -11.55 -12.95
C VAL A 285 -28.51 -11.47 -12.28
N THR A 286 -29.15 -12.63 -12.09
CA THR A 286 -30.41 -12.78 -11.38
C THR A 286 -30.18 -13.44 -10.01
N ARG A 287 -31.23 -13.47 -9.15
CA ARG A 287 -31.14 -14.21 -7.87
C ARG A 287 -30.92 -15.72 -8.05
N ASN A 288 -31.18 -16.25 -9.23
CA ASN A 288 -31.08 -17.68 -9.55
C ASN A 288 -29.80 -18.02 -10.32
N GLY A 289 -28.96 -17.06 -10.68
CA GLY A 289 -27.72 -17.25 -11.43
C GLY A 289 -27.50 -16.24 -12.54
N ILE A 290 -26.67 -16.57 -13.49
CA ILE A 290 -26.39 -15.78 -14.69
C ILE A 290 -27.32 -16.30 -15.80
N GLU A 291 -28.16 -15.41 -16.35
CA GLU A 291 -29.06 -15.70 -17.45
C GLU A 291 -28.59 -14.94 -18.70
N GLU A 292 -28.61 -15.59 -19.85
CA GLU A 292 -28.33 -14.99 -21.14
C GLU A 292 -29.56 -14.16 -21.55
N MET A 293 -29.34 -12.90 -21.92
CA MET A 293 -30.42 -12.04 -22.43
C MET A 293 -30.73 -12.45 -23.88
N GLU A 294 -32.00 -12.68 -24.19
CA GLU A 294 -32.43 -12.86 -25.58
C GLU A 294 -32.21 -11.54 -26.34
N ASP A 295 -31.56 -11.62 -27.50
CA ASP A 295 -31.36 -10.48 -28.39
C ASP A 295 -32.71 -9.91 -28.83
N ASP A 296 -32.90 -8.60 -28.70
CA ASP A 296 -34.09 -7.92 -29.25
C ASP A 296 -33.83 -7.58 -30.74
N PRO A 297 -34.45 -8.30 -31.68
CA PRO A 297 -34.27 -8.05 -33.10
C PRO A 297 -34.63 -6.62 -33.56
N MET A 298 -35.39 -5.86 -32.77
CA MET A 298 -35.73 -4.47 -33.05
C MET A 298 -34.60 -3.52 -32.71
N GLU A 299 -33.80 -3.81 -31.65
CA GLU A 299 -32.66 -2.99 -31.23
C GLU A 299 -31.54 -3.04 -32.27
N ASP A 300 -31.29 -4.19 -32.88
CA ASP A 300 -30.33 -4.38 -33.98
C ASP A 300 -30.68 -3.61 -35.25
N ILE A 301 -31.96 -3.45 -35.52
CA ILE A 301 -32.46 -2.69 -36.69
C ILE A 301 -32.34 -1.19 -36.44
N LEU A 302 -32.61 -0.73 -35.22
CA LEU A 302 -32.60 0.69 -34.86
C LEU A 302 -31.20 1.24 -34.61
N HIS A 303 -30.29 0.40 -34.11
CA HIS A 303 -28.94 0.78 -33.73
C HIS A 303 -27.93 -0.28 -34.19
N PRO A 304 -27.63 -0.41 -35.49
CA PRO A 304 -26.74 -1.46 -36.04
C PRO A 304 -25.31 -1.45 -35.48
N ASP A 305 -24.86 -0.31 -34.94
CA ASP A 305 -23.53 -0.18 -34.33
C ASP A 305 -23.55 -0.41 -32.80
N ALA A 306 -24.70 -0.74 -32.21
CA ALA A 306 -24.84 -0.85 -30.74
C ALA A 306 -24.07 -2.06 -30.19
N GLU A 307 -24.12 -3.19 -30.90
CA GLU A 307 -23.43 -4.41 -30.54
C GLU A 307 -21.90 -4.24 -30.62
N GLU A 308 -21.40 -3.62 -31.68
CA GLU A 308 -19.97 -3.34 -31.86
C GLU A 308 -19.43 -2.42 -30.75
N ARG A 309 -20.19 -1.36 -30.39
CA ARG A 309 -19.85 -0.45 -29.29
C ARG A 309 -19.92 -1.13 -27.91
N ARG A 310 -20.86 -2.05 -27.70
CA ARG A 310 -20.93 -2.86 -26.46
C ARG A 310 -19.70 -3.78 -26.35
N MET A 311 -19.35 -4.47 -27.43
CA MET A 311 -18.20 -5.36 -27.51
C MET A 311 -16.89 -4.59 -27.27
N GLU A 312 -16.72 -3.40 -27.86
CA GLU A 312 -15.57 -2.54 -27.66
C GLU A 312 -15.40 -2.12 -26.18
N LYS A 313 -16.49 -1.76 -25.51
CA LYS A 313 -16.48 -1.41 -24.07
C LYS A 313 -16.16 -2.62 -23.17
N VAL A 314 -16.68 -3.79 -23.50
CA VAL A 314 -16.34 -5.04 -22.79
C VAL A 314 -14.85 -5.34 -22.94
N GLU A 315 -14.34 -5.22 -24.18
CA GLU A 315 -12.90 -5.44 -24.45
C GLU A 315 -12.01 -4.43 -23.72
N GLU A 316 -12.42 -3.14 -23.68
CA GLU A 316 -11.70 -2.10 -22.96
C GLU A 316 -11.69 -2.37 -21.43
N SER A 317 -12.83 -2.73 -20.86
CA SER A 317 -12.94 -3.06 -19.44
C SER A 317 -12.13 -4.30 -19.07
N TYR A 318 -12.14 -5.32 -19.95
CA TYR A 318 -11.32 -6.53 -19.78
C TYR A 318 -9.83 -6.20 -19.85
N ARG A 319 -9.42 -5.35 -20.80
CA ARG A 319 -8.04 -4.88 -20.94
C ARG A 319 -7.59 -4.10 -19.71
N ARG A 320 -8.42 -3.20 -19.17
CA ARG A 320 -8.15 -2.49 -17.90
C ARG A 320 -7.93 -3.46 -16.75
N MET A 321 -8.77 -4.49 -16.62
CA MET A 321 -8.62 -5.51 -15.59
C MET A 321 -7.31 -6.31 -15.75
N GLN A 322 -6.95 -6.69 -16.97
CA GLN A 322 -5.69 -7.37 -17.26
C GLN A 322 -4.47 -6.47 -16.95
N ASP A 323 -4.55 -5.19 -17.27
CA ASP A 323 -3.47 -4.24 -17.00
C ASP A 323 -3.27 -4.05 -15.50
N MET A 324 -4.34 -3.99 -14.71
CA MET A 324 -4.26 -3.99 -13.25
C MET A 324 -3.55 -5.24 -12.73
N GLN A 325 -3.92 -6.42 -13.24
CA GLN A 325 -3.29 -7.69 -12.84
C GLN A 325 -1.81 -7.74 -13.23
N LYS A 326 -1.45 -7.32 -14.44
CA LYS A 326 -0.05 -7.25 -14.91
C LYS A 326 0.80 -6.28 -14.08
N GLN A 327 0.20 -5.19 -13.59
CA GLN A 327 0.84 -4.23 -12.71
C GLN A 327 1.04 -4.78 -11.28
N GLY A 328 0.42 -5.89 -10.93
CA GLY A 328 0.57 -6.55 -9.63
C GLY A 328 -0.62 -6.41 -8.69
N SER A 329 -1.72 -5.75 -9.10
CA SER A 329 -2.94 -5.60 -8.29
C SER A 329 -3.57 -6.94 -7.96
N ASP A 330 -4.06 -7.08 -6.72
CA ASP A 330 -4.78 -8.26 -6.25
C ASP A 330 -6.27 -8.18 -6.60
N ILE A 331 -6.59 -8.45 -7.87
CA ILE A 331 -7.96 -8.38 -8.39
C ILE A 331 -8.91 -9.43 -7.77
N TYR A 332 -8.38 -10.45 -7.12
CA TYR A 332 -9.15 -11.55 -6.54
C TYR A 332 -9.55 -11.30 -5.08
N PHE A 333 -8.95 -10.33 -4.40
CA PHE A 333 -9.17 -10.05 -2.98
C PHE A 333 -10.64 -9.92 -2.61
N GLY A 334 -11.42 -9.14 -3.37
CA GLY A 334 -12.83 -8.88 -3.07
C GLY A 334 -13.71 -10.13 -3.13
N GLY A 335 -13.52 -10.97 -4.15
CA GLY A 335 -14.24 -12.23 -4.31
C GLY A 335 -13.95 -13.22 -3.19
N PHE A 336 -12.67 -13.41 -2.86
CA PHE A 336 -12.27 -14.37 -1.84
C PHE A 336 -12.50 -13.90 -0.39
N SER A 337 -12.57 -12.60 -0.14
CA SER A 337 -12.75 -12.06 1.21
C SER A 337 -14.02 -12.56 1.90
N GLN A 338 -15.11 -12.76 1.16
CA GLN A 338 -16.35 -13.31 1.68
C GLN A 338 -16.23 -14.80 2.02
N MET A 339 -15.43 -15.54 1.25
CA MET A 339 -15.23 -16.98 1.41
C MET A 339 -14.34 -17.32 2.62
N LYS A 340 -13.59 -16.35 3.17
CA LYS A 340 -12.81 -16.52 4.41
C LYS A 340 -13.66 -16.69 5.67
N ARG A 341 -14.99 -16.61 5.55
CA ARG A 341 -15.93 -16.88 6.65
C ARG A 341 -16.19 -18.38 6.89
N PHE A 342 -15.72 -19.28 6.03
CA PHE A 342 -15.82 -20.71 6.26
C PHE A 342 -15.19 -21.11 7.60
N PRO A 343 -15.78 -22.11 8.32
CA PRO A 343 -15.22 -22.60 9.58
C PRO A 343 -13.76 -23.03 9.48
N PHE A 344 -13.32 -23.46 8.32
CA PHE A 344 -11.94 -23.81 8.00
C PHE A 344 -10.94 -22.70 8.42
N PHE A 345 -11.28 -21.44 8.22
CA PHE A 345 -10.41 -20.30 8.52
C PHE A 345 -10.47 -19.79 9.98
N ARG A 346 -11.11 -20.54 10.88
CA ARG A 346 -11.05 -20.26 12.33
C ARG A 346 -9.68 -20.58 12.92
N ASP A 347 -9.01 -21.60 12.40
CA ASP A 347 -7.67 -21.98 12.79
C ASP A 347 -6.63 -21.16 12.00
N ALA A 348 -5.66 -20.56 12.68
CA ALA A 348 -4.65 -19.71 12.07
C ALA A 348 -3.78 -20.48 11.06
N ILE A 349 -3.44 -21.72 11.34
CA ILE A 349 -2.66 -22.61 10.47
C ILE A 349 -3.24 -22.70 9.06
N ASN A 350 -4.56 -22.75 8.92
CA ASN A 350 -5.26 -22.95 7.64
C ASN A 350 -5.16 -21.74 6.69
N TRP A 351 -4.60 -20.63 7.14
CA TRP A 351 -4.28 -19.48 6.29
C TRP A 351 -2.94 -19.63 5.59
N PHE A 352 -2.05 -20.48 6.10
CA PHE A 352 -0.65 -20.56 5.66
C PHE A 352 -0.20 -21.92 5.17
N VAL A 353 -0.99 -22.98 5.46
CA VAL A 353 -0.66 -24.32 4.96
C VAL A 353 -0.65 -24.33 3.43
N PRO A 354 0.44 -24.75 2.78
CA PRO A 354 0.48 -24.89 1.33
C PRO A 354 -0.64 -25.81 0.84
N PHE A 355 -1.23 -25.46 -0.30
CA PHE A 355 -2.38 -26.20 -0.80
C PHE A 355 -2.01 -27.65 -1.18
N TYR A 356 -2.78 -28.63 -0.66
CA TYR A 356 -2.74 -30.03 -1.08
C TYR A 356 -4.14 -30.65 -0.97
N MET A 357 -4.40 -31.63 -1.82
CA MET A 357 -5.74 -32.21 -1.99
C MET A 357 -6.18 -33.06 -0.81
N GLU A 358 -5.23 -33.69 -0.10
CA GLU A 358 -5.43 -34.62 1.00
C GLU A 358 -5.63 -33.93 2.35
N HIS A 359 -5.64 -32.59 2.36
CA HIS A 359 -5.81 -31.81 3.60
C HIS A 359 -7.13 -32.21 4.30
N PRO A 360 -7.10 -32.54 5.61
CA PRO A 360 -8.26 -33.05 6.33
C PRO A 360 -9.52 -32.18 6.22
N GLY A 361 -9.35 -30.87 6.17
CA GLY A 361 -10.45 -29.91 6.06
C GLY A 361 -11.17 -29.88 4.71
N VAL A 362 -10.58 -30.43 3.65
CA VAL A 362 -11.12 -30.42 2.28
C VAL A 362 -11.14 -31.80 1.59
N ALA A 363 -10.56 -32.83 2.20
CA ALA A 363 -10.42 -34.15 1.61
C ALA A 363 -11.75 -34.74 1.14
N GLU A 364 -12.86 -34.48 1.83
CA GLU A 364 -14.19 -34.97 1.40
C GLU A 364 -14.66 -34.28 0.11
N VAL A 365 -14.32 -33.00 -0.06
CA VAL A 365 -14.69 -32.25 -1.25
C VAL A 365 -13.81 -32.67 -2.43
N THR A 366 -12.52 -32.85 -2.21
CA THR A 366 -11.59 -33.29 -3.26
C THR A 366 -11.92 -34.71 -3.74
N ASP A 367 -12.32 -35.59 -2.85
CA ASP A 367 -12.79 -36.96 -3.21
C ASP A 367 -14.01 -36.95 -4.14
N LYS A 368 -15.00 -36.05 -3.88
CA LYS A 368 -16.20 -35.90 -4.72
C LYS A 368 -15.88 -35.44 -6.15
N PHE A 369 -14.88 -34.59 -6.29
CA PHE A 369 -14.52 -33.92 -7.56
C PHE A 369 -13.18 -34.40 -8.14
N ALA A 370 -12.68 -35.56 -7.72
CA ALA A 370 -11.37 -36.07 -8.13
C ALA A 370 -11.22 -36.27 -9.66
N SER A 371 -12.32 -36.42 -10.41
CA SER A 371 -12.32 -36.54 -11.87
C SER A 371 -12.44 -35.17 -12.59
N ASN A 372 -12.75 -34.08 -11.89
CA ASN A 372 -12.98 -32.78 -12.51
C ASN A 372 -11.67 -32.15 -12.95
N ARG A 373 -11.47 -32.04 -14.28
CA ARG A 373 -10.25 -31.51 -14.90
C ARG A 373 -10.08 -30.01 -14.65
N PHE A 374 -11.15 -29.24 -14.76
CA PHE A 374 -11.13 -27.80 -14.51
C PHE A 374 -10.67 -27.47 -13.10
N LEU A 375 -11.21 -28.19 -12.10
CA LEU A 375 -10.80 -28.00 -10.71
C LEU A 375 -9.32 -28.29 -10.51
N LYS A 376 -8.83 -29.41 -11.08
CA LYS A 376 -7.39 -29.75 -11.00
C LYS A 376 -6.50 -28.67 -11.63
N LEU A 377 -6.90 -28.16 -12.79
CA LEU A 377 -6.18 -27.09 -13.48
C LEU A 377 -6.12 -25.82 -12.61
N MET A 378 -7.27 -25.38 -12.09
CA MET A 378 -7.35 -24.19 -11.25
C MET A 378 -6.56 -24.32 -9.94
N MET A 379 -6.51 -25.52 -9.35
CA MET A 379 -5.74 -25.76 -8.12
C MET A 379 -4.24 -25.80 -8.38
N ASN A 380 -3.80 -26.39 -9.49
CA ASN A 380 -2.38 -26.57 -9.79
C ASN A 380 -1.76 -25.32 -10.41
N SER A 381 -2.46 -24.69 -11.37
CA SER A 381 -1.91 -23.62 -12.21
C SER A 381 -2.67 -22.30 -12.09
N GLY A 382 -3.71 -22.22 -11.26
CA GLY A 382 -4.51 -21.01 -11.07
C GLY A 382 -3.72 -19.89 -10.37
N PRO A 383 -4.07 -18.62 -10.61
CA PRO A 383 -3.35 -17.46 -10.09
C PRO A 383 -3.63 -17.16 -8.62
N PHE A 384 -4.13 -18.14 -7.86
CA PHE A 384 -4.59 -17.96 -6.49
C PHE A 384 -3.50 -18.25 -5.47
N CYS A 385 -3.47 -17.51 -4.37
CA CYS A 385 -2.69 -17.87 -3.19
C CYS A 385 -3.26 -19.13 -2.51
N ASN A 386 -2.48 -19.76 -1.63
CA ASN A 386 -2.87 -21.05 -1.04
C ASN A 386 -4.19 -20.96 -0.28
N SER A 387 -4.39 -19.92 0.53
CA SER A 387 -5.65 -19.76 1.26
C SER A 387 -6.86 -19.54 0.35
N ASP A 388 -6.67 -18.91 -0.82
CA ASP A 388 -7.74 -18.74 -1.81
C ASP A 388 -8.08 -20.03 -2.53
N LYS A 389 -7.10 -20.91 -2.80
CA LYS A 389 -7.35 -22.24 -3.33
C LYS A 389 -8.27 -23.07 -2.41
N TYR A 390 -8.01 -23.04 -1.10
CA TYR A 390 -8.93 -23.67 -0.13
C TYR A 390 -10.31 -23.01 -0.14
N SER A 391 -10.39 -21.68 -0.17
CA SER A 391 -11.65 -20.96 -0.26
C SER A 391 -12.45 -21.34 -1.50
N PHE A 392 -11.77 -21.36 -2.65
CA PHE A 392 -12.38 -21.73 -3.93
C PHE A 392 -12.94 -23.13 -3.89
N LEU A 393 -12.16 -24.10 -3.40
CA LEU A 393 -12.58 -25.50 -3.32
C LEU A 393 -13.82 -25.69 -2.43
N LEU A 394 -13.83 -25.03 -1.25
CA LEU A 394 -14.98 -25.06 -0.34
C LEU A 394 -16.23 -24.41 -0.94
N ALA A 395 -16.06 -23.26 -1.63
CA ALA A 395 -17.16 -22.60 -2.33
C ALA A 395 -17.65 -23.39 -3.54
N PHE A 396 -16.72 -23.96 -4.32
CA PHE A 396 -17.01 -24.75 -5.50
C PHE A 396 -17.92 -25.94 -5.18
N SER A 397 -17.69 -26.62 -4.06
CA SER A 397 -18.55 -27.74 -3.65
C SER A 397 -20.00 -27.31 -3.43
N GLN A 398 -20.24 -26.12 -2.87
CA GLN A 398 -21.60 -25.61 -2.63
C GLN A 398 -22.30 -25.15 -3.90
N VAL A 399 -21.51 -24.62 -4.86
CA VAL A 399 -22.03 -24.11 -6.14
C VAL A 399 -22.33 -25.25 -7.09
N MET A 400 -21.46 -26.26 -7.20
CA MET A 400 -21.62 -27.41 -8.10
C MET A 400 -22.87 -28.23 -7.78
N GLU A 401 -23.26 -28.34 -6.50
CA GLU A 401 -24.50 -29.02 -6.10
C GLU A 401 -25.77 -28.33 -6.65
N ARG A 402 -25.67 -27.08 -7.07
CA ARG A 402 -26.76 -26.23 -7.59
C ARG A 402 -26.69 -25.93 -9.07
N MET A 403 -25.55 -26.27 -9.74
CA MET A 403 -25.36 -25.96 -11.17
C MET A 403 -26.11 -26.95 -12.08
N PRO A 404 -26.67 -26.48 -13.19
CA PRO A 404 -27.19 -27.33 -14.26
C PRO A 404 -26.08 -28.17 -14.90
N LYS A 405 -26.42 -29.45 -15.25
CA LYS A 405 -25.44 -30.39 -15.79
C LYS A 405 -24.77 -29.96 -17.08
N ASN A 406 -25.44 -29.20 -17.94
CA ASN A 406 -24.90 -28.66 -19.16
C ASN A 406 -23.76 -27.63 -18.92
N VAL A 407 -23.85 -26.84 -17.84
CA VAL A 407 -22.80 -25.90 -17.45
C VAL A 407 -21.58 -26.63 -16.91
N ILE A 408 -21.82 -27.72 -16.15
CA ILE A 408 -20.73 -28.56 -15.63
C ILE A 408 -19.95 -29.19 -16.79
N GLU A 409 -20.64 -29.70 -17.83
CA GLU A 409 -20.02 -30.32 -19.01
C GLU A 409 -19.19 -29.29 -19.81
N ILE A 410 -19.62 -28.04 -19.91
CA ILE A 410 -18.87 -26.96 -20.56
C ILE A 410 -17.58 -26.64 -19.77
N LEU A 411 -17.67 -26.55 -18.44
CA LEU A 411 -16.50 -26.32 -17.57
C LEU A 411 -15.51 -27.51 -17.62
N GLU A 412 -16.00 -28.74 -17.81
CA GLU A 412 -15.16 -29.93 -17.93
C GLU A 412 -14.45 -30.04 -19.30
N ARG A 413 -15.02 -29.46 -20.36
CA ARG A 413 -14.45 -29.40 -21.69
C ARG A 413 -13.44 -28.27 -21.91
N GLY A 414 -13.36 -27.33 -20.93
CA GLY A 414 -12.52 -26.13 -20.98
C GLY A 414 -11.03 -26.42 -21.21
N GLU A 415 -10.51 -25.81 -22.19
CA GLU A 415 -9.44 -26.03 -23.13
C GLU A 415 -8.01 -26.02 -22.56
N ALA A 416 -7.20 -26.91 -23.16
CA ALA A 416 -5.77 -27.15 -22.91
C ALA A 416 -4.83 -25.95 -23.19
N THR A 417 -5.28 -24.88 -23.82
CA THR A 417 -4.46 -23.70 -24.19
C THR A 417 -4.14 -22.76 -23.03
N ILE A 418 -4.89 -22.83 -21.92
CA ILE A 418 -4.66 -22.01 -20.72
C ILE A 418 -3.55 -22.64 -19.84
N GLU A 419 -3.33 -23.92 -19.95
CA GLU A 419 -2.48 -24.71 -19.06
C GLU A 419 -0.99 -24.35 -19.14
N ASP A 420 -0.46 -24.10 -20.35
CA ASP A 420 0.98 -23.89 -20.57
C ASP A 420 1.48 -22.50 -20.16
N VAL A 421 0.65 -21.48 -20.26
CA VAL A 421 1.03 -20.09 -19.93
C VAL A 421 0.92 -19.87 -18.42
N MET A 422 -0.16 -20.35 -17.80
CA MET A 422 -0.39 -20.18 -16.36
C MET A 422 0.59 -21.01 -15.51
N SER A 423 0.98 -22.20 -15.96
CA SER A 423 1.90 -23.06 -15.19
C SER A 423 3.32 -22.48 -15.11
N ARG A 424 3.79 -21.76 -16.14
CA ARG A 424 5.12 -21.11 -16.13
C ARG A 424 5.19 -19.92 -15.20
N GLU A 425 4.14 -19.11 -15.11
CA GLU A 425 4.09 -17.94 -14.23
C GLU A 425 4.04 -18.34 -12.75
N THR A 426 3.33 -19.42 -12.41
CA THR A 426 3.17 -19.88 -11.02
C THR A 426 4.44 -20.48 -10.39
N MET A 427 5.47 -20.76 -11.20
CA MET A 427 6.76 -21.29 -10.74
C MET A 427 7.83 -20.21 -10.54
N THR A 428 7.53 -18.95 -10.84
CA THR A 428 8.50 -17.87 -10.67
C THR A 428 8.66 -17.47 -9.20
N PRO A 429 9.89 -17.11 -8.74
CA PRO A 429 10.11 -16.62 -7.37
C PRO A 429 9.19 -15.44 -7.01
N ALA A 430 8.99 -14.53 -7.95
CA ALA A 430 8.12 -13.38 -7.80
C ALA A 430 6.64 -13.77 -7.54
N PHE A 431 6.12 -14.79 -8.24
CA PHE A 431 4.76 -15.29 -8.01
C PHE A 431 4.65 -16.00 -6.64
N ILE A 432 5.61 -16.87 -6.30
CA ILE A 432 5.65 -17.58 -5.02
C ILE A 432 5.61 -16.58 -3.86
N ARG A 433 6.45 -15.56 -3.92
CA ARG A 433 6.52 -14.49 -2.94
C ARG A 433 5.24 -13.69 -2.84
N ARG A 434 4.67 -13.27 -3.99
CA ARG A 434 3.39 -12.55 -4.05
C ARG A 434 2.26 -13.38 -3.46
N SER A 435 2.17 -14.66 -3.79
CA SER A 435 1.16 -15.58 -3.26
C SER A 435 1.21 -15.65 -1.73
N TYR A 436 2.40 -15.77 -1.16
CA TYR A 436 2.57 -15.80 0.30
C TYR A 436 2.24 -14.44 0.97
N LEU A 437 2.62 -13.33 0.36
CA LEU A 437 2.22 -11.99 0.83
C LEU A 437 0.70 -11.80 0.82
N GLN A 438 0.01 -12.33 -0.20
CA GLN A 438 -1.44 -12.31 -0.26
C GLN A 438 -2.07 -13.13 0.87
N ASP A 439 -1.54 -14.32 1.19
CA ASP A 439 -1.99 -15.11 2.35
C ASP A 439 -1.81 -14.33 3.66
N LEU A 440 -0.64 -13.71 3.87
CA LEU A 440 -0.36 -12.85 5.03
C LEU A 440 -1.30 -11.64 5.10
N TYR A 441 -1.48 -10.91 4.00
CA TYR A 441 -2.36 -9.75 3.97
C TYR A 441 -3.81 -10.13 4.31
N ARG A 442 -4.32 -11.22 3.72
CA ARG A 442 -5.66 -11.75 4.01
C ARG A 442 -5.82 -12.11 5.48
N PHE A 443 -4.80 -12.77 6.07
CA PHE A 443 -4.81 -13.10 7.51
C PHE A 443 -4.94 -11.85 8.36
N TYR A 444 -4.08 -10.87 8.19
CA TYR A 444 -4.10 -9.64 9.00
C TYR A 444 -5.35 -8.76 8.76
N ARG A 445 -6.04 -8.93 7.64
CA ARG A 445 -7.28 -8.19 7.35
C ARG A 445 -8.55 -8.91 7.74
N LEU A 446 -8.60 -10.23 7.63
CA LEU A 446 -9.85 -11.01 7.66
C LEU A 446 -9.92 -12.02 8.81
N TYR A 447 -8.78 -12.39 9.42
CA TYR A 447 -8.78 -13.35 10.53
C TYR A 447 -9.57 -12.81 11.72
N SER A 448 -10.40 -13.68 12.35
CA SER A 448 -11.32 -13.27 13.40
C SER A 448 -10.62 -12.66 14.62
N TYR A 449 -9.42 -13.15 14.95
CA TYR A 449 -8.64 -12.69 16.11
C TYR A 449 -7.45 -11.81 15.72
N ARG A 450 -7.49 -11.18 14.53
CA ARG A 450 -6.40 -10.33 14.00
C ARG A 450 -5.96 -9.20 14.92
N SER A 451 -6.86 -8.71 15.77
CA SER A 451 -6.54 -7.63 16.73
C SER A 451 -5.52 -8.02 17.82
N GLN A 452 -5.23 -9.31 17.96
CA GLN A 452 -4.22 -9.82 18.89
C GLN A 452 -2.81 -9.79 18.29
N PHE A 453 -2.71 -9.56 16.98
CA PHE A 453 -1.44 -9.56 16.24
C PHE A 453 -1.08 -8.16 15.78
N ARG A 454 0.22 -7.89 15.80
CA ARG A 454 0.78 -6.68 15.20
C ARG A 454 0.73 -6.82 13.67
N ASN A 455 0.01 -5.90 13.01
CA ASN A 455 -0.15 -5.94 11.57
C ASN A 455 1.05 -5.28 10.86
N PRO A 456 1.83 -6.00 10.06
CA PRO A 456 2.98 -5.45 9.34
C PRO A 456 2.58 -4.60 8.12
N PHE A 457 1.32 -4.68 7.67
CA PHE A 457 0.80 -3.91 6.52
C PHE A 457 0.26 -2.54 6.94
N THR A 458 0.87 -1.90 7.91
CA THR A 458 0.59 -0.52 8.31
C THR A 458 1.74 0.38 7.87
N ILE A 459 1.48 1.67 7.69
CA ILE A 459 2.49 2.64 7.24
C ILE A 459 3.77 2.59 8.09
N GLN A 460 3.63 2.39 9.40
CA GLN A 460 4.79 2.36 10.31
C GLN A 460 5.70 1.14 10.12
N PHE A 461 5.18 0.02 9.60
CA PHE A 461 5.92 -1.25 9.50
C PHE A 461 6.23 -1.66 8.06
N SER A 462 5.48 -1.16 7.09
CA SER A 462 5.66 -1.50 5.68
C SER A 462 6.79 -0.72 5.00
N LEU A 463 7.36 0.29 5.67
CA LEU A 463 8.43 1.11 5.12
C LEU A 463 9.82 0.51 5.43
N PHE A 464 10.08 -0.69 4.93
CA PHE A 464 11.41 -1.30 4.99
C PHE A 464 12.46 -0.37 4.37
N PHE A 465 12.22 0.15 3.17
CA PHE A 465 13.06 1.14 2.51
C PHE A 465 13.07 2.52 3.20
N GLY A 466 12.10 2.80 4.05
CA GLY A 466 12.07 4.00 4.89
C GLY A 466 12.98 3.92 6.13
N ASN A 467 13.69 2.81 6.35
CA ASN A 467 14.59 2.67 7.47
C ASN A 467 15.91 3.42 7.18
N THR A 468 16.21 4.44 7.99
CA THR A 468 17.42 5.27 7.83
C THR A 468 18.72 4.48 7.87
N ILE A 469 18.74 3.34 8.58
CA ILE A 469 19.92 2.48 8.69
C ILE A 469 20.29 1.87 7.33
N LEU A 470 19.28 1.57 6.51
CA LEU A 470 19.48 0.98 5.19
C LEU A 470 19.80 2.01 4.09
N SER A 471 19.61 3.31 4.37
CA SER A 471 19.84 4.39 3.41
C SER A 471 21.30 4.54 2.97
N HIS A 472 22.24 4.06 3.75
CA HIS A 472 23.68 4.07 3.44
C HIS A 472 24.19 2.75 2.82
N THR A 473 23.29 1.81 2.55
CA THR A 473 23.63 0.51 1.95
C THR A 473 23.53 0.54 0.43
N ARG A 474 23.78 -0.58 -0.24
CA ARG A 474 23.58 -0.75 -1.67
C ARG A 474 22.11 -0.66 -2.13
N LEU A 475 21.17 -0.58 -1.20
CA LEU A 475 19.75 -0.29 -1.52
C LEU A 475 19.51 1.16 -1.93
N ALA A 476 20.39 2.08 -1.54
CA ALA A 476 20.20 3.52 -1.81
C ALA A 476 19.86 3.87 -3.27
N PRO A 477 20.49 3.28 -4.30
CA PRO A 477 20.15 3.56 -5.71
C PRO A 477 18.70 3.21 -6.08
N TYR A 478 18.05 2.28 -5.35
CA TYR A 478 16.70 1.81 -5.63
C TYR A 478 15.59 2.63 -4.97
N PHE A 479 15.92 3.52 -4.03
CA PHE A 479 14.91 4.36 -3.36
C PHE A 479 14.08 5.17 -4.36
N GLY A 480 14.70 5.70 -5.41
CA GLY A 480 13.99 6.43 -6.47
C GLY A 480 12.96 5.59 -7.21
N GLU A 481 13.22 4.30 -7.39
CA GLU A 481 12.27 3.36 -7.99
C GLU A 481 11.08 3.10 -7.07
N ILE A 482 11.34 2.85 -5.80
CA ILE A 482 10.29 2.65 -4.78
C ILE A 482 9.40 3.89 -4.67
N VAL A 483 9.98 5.09 -4.56
CA VAL A 483 9.23 6.34 -4.52
C VAL A 483 8.39 6.52 -5.79
N SER A 484 8.95 6.22 -6.96
CA SER A 484 8.21 6.29 -8.23
C SER A 484 7.02 5.33 -8.27
N SER A 485 7.16 4.11 -7.71
CA SER A 485 6.09 3.12 -7.59
C SER A 485 4.99 3.60 -6.63
N LEU A 486 5.37 4.16 -5.48
CA LEU A 486 4.43 4.75 -4.51
C LEU A 486 3.64 5.93 -5.12
N MET A 487 4.30 6.78 -5.90
CA MET A 487 3.65 7.88 -6.61
C MET A 487 2.61 7.37 -7.63
N LYS A 488 2.91 6.32 -8.38
CA LYS A 488 1.95 5.68 -9.29
C LYS A 488 0.73 5.11 -8.56
N LEU A 489 0.95 4.52 -7.38
CA LEU A 489 -0.11 3.99 -6.52
C LEU A 489 -0.87 5.09 -5.74
N LYS A 490 -0.51 6.37 -5.90
CA LYS A 490 -1.05 7.53 -5.17
C LYS A 490 -0.88 7.41 -3.64
N ARG A 491 0.21 6.79 -3.21
CA ARG A 491 0.60 6.61 -1.80
C ARG A 491 1.61 7.68 -1.40
N ILE A 492 1.12 8.92 -1.33
CA ILE A 492 1.97 10.11 -1.20
C ILE A 492 2.67 10.18 0.17
N ASP A 493 1.99 9.79 1.24
CA ASP A 493 2.55 9.86 2.60
C ASP A 493 3.70 8.87 2.78
N GLU A 494 3.58 7.68 2.21
CA GLU A 494 4.64 6.68 2.20
C GLU A 494 5.82 7.12 1.32
N ALA A 495 5.54 7.69 0.14
CA ALA A 495 6.58 8.26 -0.71
C ALA A 495 7.37 9.36 0.01
N ARG A 496 6.68 10.23 0.75
CA ARG A 496 7.29 11.27 1.59
C ARG A 496 8.15 10.66 2.70
N ALA A 497 7.67 9.64 3.37
CA ALA A 497 8.42 8.98 4.45
C ALA A 497 9.72 8.34 3.92
N VAL A 498 9.69 7.67 2.77
CA VAL A 498 10.88 7.12 2.12
C VAL A 498 11.87 8.25 1.76
N LEU A 499 11.39 9.33 1.16
CA LEU A 499 12.23 10.49 0.78
C LEU A 499 12.90 11.13 1.99
N ASN A 500 12.17 11.33 3.09
CA ASN A 500 12.73 11.95 4.30
C ASN A 500 13.77 11.06 5.01
N ASN A 501 13.77 9.77 4.72
CA ASN A 501 14.72 8.81 5.31
C ASN A 501 15.92 8.52 4.39
N THR A 502 15.95 9.09 3.18
CA THR A 502 17.10 8.95 2.26
C THR A 502 18.15 10.04 2.51
N ASP A 503 19.42 9.68 2.29
CA ASP A 503 20.53 10.66 2.36
C ASP A 503 20.51 11.55 1.12
N GLU A 504 20.39 12.87 1.33
CA GLU A 504 20.37 13.86 0.25
C GLU A 504 21.62 13.79 -0.66
N SER A 505 22.76 13.35 -0.12
CA SER A 505 24.00 13.20 -0.91
C SER A 505 23.88 12.20 -2.07
N GLN A 506 22.86 11.34 -2.02
CA GLN A 506 22.60 10.30 -3.03
C GLN A 506 21.43 10.68 -3.96
N TRP A 507 20.86 11.86 -3.79
CA TRP A 507 19.73 12.28 -4.59
C TRP A 507 20.14 12.66 -6.00
N ASP A 508 19.43 12.08 -6.95
CA ASP A 508 19.50 12.45 -8.36
C ASP A 508 18.41 13.49 -8.71
N LEU A 509 18.43 13.93 -9.95
CA LEU A 509 17.42 14.84 -10.50
C LEU A 509 15.98 14.38 -10.23
N ARG A 510 15.73 13.06 -10.25
CA ARG A 510 14.41 12.48 -10.09
C ARG A 510 13.88 12.67 -8.67
N PHE A 511 14.74 12.53 -7.67
CA PHE A 511 14.38 12.77 -6.27
C PHE A 511 13.91 14.20 -6.05
N TYR A 512 14.69 15.17 -6.50
CA TYR A 512 14.33 16.60 -6.36
C TYR A 512 13.04 16.95 -7.08
N LEU A 513 12.80 16.43 -8.28
CA LEU A 513 11.54 16.63 -9.01
C LEU A 513 10.33 16.07 -8.27
N ILE A 514 10.45 14.88 -7.69
CA ILE A 514 9.36 14.24 -6.93
C ILE A 514 9.10 15.01 -5.63
N CYS A 515 10.14 15.41 -4.91
CA CYS A 515 10.00 16.22 -3.70
C CYS A 515 9.30 17.55 -3.99
N GLY A 516 9.74 18.28 -5.01
CA GLY A 516 9.09 19.51 -5.43
C GLY A 516 7.62 19.31 -5.81
N TYR A 517 7.31 18.25 -6.54
CA TYR A 517 5.93 17.91 -6.90
C TYR A 517 5.05 17.59 -5.67
N ILE A 518 5.54 16.77 -4.75
CA ILE A 518 4.79 16.40 -3.54
C ILE A 518 4.58 17.65 -2.66
N ALA A 519 5.62 18.43 -2.42
CA ALA A 519 5.54 19.64 -1.60
C ALA A 519 4.55 20.66 -2.20
N GLN A 520 4.58 20.86 -3.53
CA GLN A 520 3.71 21.83 -4.22
C GLN A 520 2.23 21.43 -4.21
N ASN A 521 1.91 20.13 -4.31
CA ASN A 521 0.52 19.70 -4.45
C ASN A 521 -0.10 19.15 -3.16
N HIS A 522 0.72 18.69 -2.21
CA HIS A 522 0.28 18.04 -0.96
C HIS A 522 0.85 18.69 0.30
N GLY A 523 1.64 19.77 0.14
CA GLY A 523 2.30 20.46 1.25
C GLY A 523 3.39 19.63 1.93
N GLY A 524 4.03 20.20 2.94
CA GLY A 524 5.07 19.58 3.75
C GLY A 524 6.48 20.08 3.43
N MET A 525 7.37 19.96 4.42
CA MET A 525 8.80 20.25 4.27
C MET A 525 9.56 18.95 4.02
N PHE A 526 10.59 19.03 3.20
CA PHE A 526 11.55 17.95 2.95
C PHE A 526 12.94 18.31 3.46
N VAL A 527 13.83 17.33 3.50
CA VAL A 527 15.23 17.53 3.87
C VAL A 527 15.90 18.59 2.99
N CYS A 528 15.51 18.69 1.71
CA CYS A 528 16.04 19.68 0.75
C CYS A 528 15.54 21.12 0.96
N GLY A 529 14.58 21.37 1.85
CA GLY A 529 14.03 22.70 2.12
C GLY A 529 12.59 22.88 1.66
N GLU A 530 12.24 24.11 1.26
CA GLU A 530 10.93 24.45 0.75
C GLU A 530 10.72 23.99 -0.71
N VAL A 531 9.48 24.13 -1.20
CA VAL A 531 9.08 23.71 -2.56
C VAL A 531 10.01 24.26 -3.64
N GLY A 532 10.31 25.56 -3.56
CA GLY A 532 11.18 26.25 -4.52
C GLY A 532 12.60 25.70 -4.53
N ASP A 533 13.13 25.37 -3.36
CA ASP A 533 14.50 24.85 -3.21
C ASP A 533 14.70 23.51 -3.90
N CYS A 534 13.69 22.61 -3.84
CA CYS A 534 13.75 21.33 -4.52
C CYS A 534 13.87 21.49 -6.04
N PHE A 535 13.08 22.40 -6.64
CA PHE A 535 13.16 22.64 -8.08
C PHE A 535 14.45 23.37 -8.48
N LEU A 536 14.95 24.28 -7.64
CA LEU A 536 16.23 24.96 -7.88
C LEU A 536 17.39 23.97 -7.86
N LYS A 537 17.45 23.05 -6.89
CA LYS A 537 18.44 21.97 -6.85
C LYS A 537 18.35 21.04 -8.06
N ALA A 538 17.13 20.75 -8.53
CA ALA A 538 16.93 20.02 -9.78
C ALA A 538 17.52 20.78 -10.99
N LEU A 539 17.40 22.11 -11.04
CA LEU A 539 17.97 22.96 -12.09
C LEU A 539 19.49 23.11 -11.99
N GLU A 540 20.08 22.97 -10.79
CA GLU A 540 21.55 22.90 -10.64
C GLU A 540 22.12 21.63 -11.30
N LEU A 541 21.36 20.52 -11.28
CA LEU A 541 21.76 19.27 -11.93
C LEU A 541 21.49 19.28 -13.44
N ASP A 542 20.38 19.89 -13.86
CA ASP A 542 19.98 20.02 -15.26
C ASP A 542 19.26 21.35 -15.48
N ALA A 543 20.01 22.38 -15.86
CA ALA A 543 19.52 23.74 -16.04
C ALA A 543 18.41 23.89 -17.11
N LYS A 544 18.25 22.91 -18.00
CA LYS A 544 17.23 22.89 -19.05
C LYS A 544 16.11 21.91 -18.78
N ASN A 545 16.02 21.38 -17.56
CA ASN A 545 14.98 20.43 -17.22
C ASN A 545 13.59 21.08 -17.25
N GLU A 546 12.80 20.68 -18.21
CA GLU A 546 11.47 21.24 -18.47
C GLU A 546 10.53 21.10 -17.26
N ARG A 547 10.58 19.97 -16.56
CA ARG A 547 9.73 19.72 -15.38
C ARG A 547 10.11 20.59 -14.20
N ALA A 548 11.41 20.79 -13.98
CA ALA A 548 11.91 21.66 -12.91
C ALA A 548 11.59 23.14 -13.21
N LEU A 549 11.82 23.60 -14.45
CA LEU A 549 11.46 24.96 -14.89
C LEU A 549 9.95 25.21 -14.73
N TYR A 550 9.10 24.25 -15.12
CA TYR A 550 7.65 24.38 -14.96
C TYR A 550 7.23 24.38 -13.49
N GLY A 551 7.83 23.51 -12.67
CA GLY A 551 7.57 23.44 -11.24
C GLY A 551 7.90 24.74 -10.52
N ILE A 552 9.09 25.30 -10.76
CA ILE A 552 9.50 26.58 -10.13
C ILE A 552 8.68 27.76 -10.68
N ALA A 553 8.37 27.78 -11.97
CA ALA A 553 7.50 28.82 -12.55
C ALA A 553 6.13 28.86 -11.87
N LYS A 554 5.50 27.68 -11.70
CA LYS A 554 4.24 27.55 -11.00
C LYS A 554 4.35 27.96 -9.53
N GLN A 555 5.45 27.61 -8.85
CA GLN A 555 5.67 27.97 -7.46
C GLN A 555 5.82 29.49 -7.30
N ARG A 556 6.63 30.14 -8.12
CA ARG A 556 6.78 31.61 -8.11
C ARG A 556 5.46 32.33 -8.42
N PHE A 557 4.66 31.77 -9.32
CA PHE A 557 3.32 32.29 -9.59
C PHE A 557 2.39 32.22 -8.35
N LEU A 558 2.43 31.10 -7.61
CA LEU A 558 1.65 30.94 -6.37
C LEU A 558 2.12 31.88 -5.24
N GLU A 559 3.40 32.24 -5.24
CA GLU A 559 4.01 33.20 -4.32
C GLU A 559 3.79 34.67 -4.77
N GLU A 560 3.02 34.87 -5.84
CA GLU A 560 2.75 36.18 -6.46
C GLU A 560 4.00 36.90 -7.04
N ASP A 561 5.12 36.20 -7.13
CA ASP A 561 6.30 36.68 -7.82
C ASP A 561 6.16 36.44 -9.34
N TYR A 562 5.25 37.20 -9.94
CA TYR A 562 4.93 37.07 -11.38
C TYR A 562 6.10 37.39 -12.28
N GLN A 563 7.04 38.26 -11.83
CA GLN A 563 8.21 38.62 -12.63
C GLN A 563 9.21 37.45 -12.71
N ALA A 564 9.47 36.74 -11.60
CA ALA A 564 10.31 35.55 -11.61
C ALA A 564 9.61 34.40 -12.38
N ALA A 565 8.29 34.21 -12.17
CA ALA A 565 7.52 33.23 -12.92
C ALA A 565 7.61 33.44 -14.43
N LEU A 566 7.47 34.71 -14.88
CA LEU A 566 7.61 35.09 -16.29
C LEU A 566 8.96 34.65 -16.87
N GLY A 567 10.06 34.92 -16.18
CA GLY A 567 11.40 34.53 -16.62
C GLY A 567 11.59 33.02 -16.78
N TYR A 568 10.96 32.21 -15.94
CA TYR A 568 10.98 30.75 -16.10
C TYR A 568 10.09 30.26 -17.26
N TYR A 569 8.92 30.90 -17.48
CA TYR A 569 8.12 30.59 -18.67
C TYR A 569 8.79 31.00 -19.97
N GLU A 570 9.56 32.13 -20.01
CA GLU A 570 10.39 32.49 -21.15
C GLU A 570 11.45 31.44 -21.46
N GLN A 571 12.10 30.85 -20.44
CA GLN A 571 13.06 29.77 -20.61
C GLN A 571 12.36 28.49 -21.16
N LEU A 572 11.17 28.16 -20.66
CA LEU A 572 10.37 27.05 -21.17
C LEU A 572 9.96 27.24 -22.63
N LEU A 573 9.58 28.45 -23.02
CA LEU A 573 9.24 28.81 -24.40
C LEU A 573 10.46 28.81 -25.32
N ALA A 574 11.65 29.14 -24.79
CA ALA A 574 12.90 28.98 -25.55
C ALA A 574 13.21 27.49 -25.86
N LEU A 575 12.79 26.56 -25.01
CA LEU A 575 12.91 25.11 -25.23
C LEU A 575 11.80 24.56 -26.13
N GLN A 576 10.58 25.01 -25.93
CA GLN A 576 9.39 24.54 -26.66
C GLN A 576 8.49 25.73 -27.04
N PRO A 577 8.78 26.44 -28.13
CA PRO A 577 8.08 27.69 -28.51
C PRO A 577 6.59 27.52 -28.80
N GLU A 578 6.17 26.34 -29.26
CA GLU A 578 4.78 26.07 -29.68
C GLU A 578 3.92 25.44 -28.56
N LYS A 579 4.47 25.26 -27.35
CA LYS A 579 3.71 24.59 -26.29
C LYS A 579 2.65 25.50 -25.67
N ARG A 580 1.40 25.29 -26.10
CA ARG A 580 0.23 26.09 -25.75
C ARG A 580 0.08 26.41 -24.26
N ASN A 581 0.30 25.40 -23.39
CA ASN A 581 0.18 25.61 -21.95
C ASN A 581 1.23 26.59 -21.41
N TYR A 582 2.43 26.65 -22.00
CA TYR A 582 3.46 27.60 -21.59
C TYR A 582 3.15 29.01 -22.06
N LEU A 583 2.68 29.15 -23.31
CA LEU A 583 2.20 30.43 -23.83
C LEU A 583 1.02 30.98 -23.02
N LEU A 584 0.07 30.12 -22.65
CA LEU A 584 -1.07 30.54 -21.84
C LEU A 584 -0.62 31.05 -20.45
N ASN A 585 0.23 30.28 -19.76
CA ASN A 585 0.72 30.68 -18.44
C ASN A 585 1.63 31.92 -18.50
N HIS A 586 2.42 32.06 -19.56
CA HIS A 586 3.22 33.24 -19.81
C HIS A 586 2.33 34.48 -20.00
N ALA A 587 1.26 34.35 -20.80
CA ALA A 587 0.27 35.43 -20.99
C ALA A 587 -0.47 35.77 -19.67
N VAL A 588 -0.75 34.80 -18.81
CA VAL A 588 -1.32 35.06 -17.47
C VAL A 588 -0.35 35.88 -16.62
N CYS A 589 0.95 35.52 -16.59
CA CYS A 589 1.97 36.33 -15.89
C CYS A 589 2.05 37.75 -16.43
N LEU A 590 2.04 37.92 -17.77
CA LEU A 590 2.03 39.24 -18.40
C LEU A 590 0.79 40.07 -17.98
N THR A 591 -0.37 39.44 -17.90
CA THR A 591 -1.63 40.06 -17.45
C THR A 591 -1.50 40.54 -16.00
N LYS A 592 -0.97 39.72 -15.11
CA LYS A 592 -0.73 40.10 -13.69
C LYS A 592 0.33 41.20 -13.52
N LEU A 593 1.25 41.29 -14.46
CA LEU A 593 2.27 42.35 -14.52
C LEU A 593 1.79 43.62 -15.27
N LEU A 594 0.49 43.72 -15.55
CA LEU A 594 -0.16 44.83 -16.25
C LEU A 594 0.35 45.05 -17.70
N ARG A 595 1.02 44.03 -18.29
CA ARG A 595 1.51 44.06 -19.67
C ARG A 595 0.46 43.52 -20.65
N TYR A 596 -0.72 44.15 -20.63
CA TYR A 596 -1.91 43.64 -21.33
C TYR A 596 -1.72 43.46 -22.83
N GLN A 597 -1.03 44.39 -23.51
CA GLN A 597 -0.85 44.32 -24.96
C GLN A 597 0.01 43.13 -25.39
N ASP A 598 1.05 42.80 -24.60
CA ASP A 598 1.89 41.62 -24.87
C ASP A 598 1.10 40.35 -24.63
N ALA A 599 0.36 40.30 -23.52
CA ALA A 599 -0.52 39.15 -23.20
C ALA A 599 -1.58 38.89 -24.28
N LEU A 600 -2.25 39.99 -24.75
CA LEU A 600 -3.30 39.87 -25.77
C LEU A 600 -2.75 39.36 -27.10
N LYS A 601 -1.52 39.69 -27.48
CA LYS A 601 -0.90 39.17 -28.69
C LYS A 601 -0.83 37.63 -28.68
N GLU A 602 -0.36 37.07 -27.57
CA GLU A 602 -0.23 35.62 -27.41
C GLU A 602 -1.61 34.95 -27.28
N LEU A 603 -2.53 35.54 -26.52
CA LEU A 603 -3.86 35.03 -26.33
C LEU A 603 -4.69 35.03 -27.61
N TYR A 604 -4.57 36.03 -28.46
CA TYR A 604 -5.21 36.02 -29.76
C TYR A 604 -4.64 34.94 -30.70
N GLN A 605 -3.33 34.69 -30.64
CA GLN A 605 -2.73 33.58 -31.40
C GLN A 605 -3.30 32.23 -30.91
N LEU A 606 -3.33 32.00 -29.60
CA LEU A 606 -3.87 30.77 -29.02
C LEU A 606 -5.36 30.56 -29.33
N ASN A 607 -6.15 31.64 -29.29
CA ASN A 607 -7.57 31.61 -29.61
C ASN A 607 -7.81 31.35 -31.09
N PHE A 608 -7.00 31.96 -32.00
CA PHE A 608 -7.11 31.72 -33.44
C PHE A 608 -6.83 30.25 -33.82
N GLU A 609 -5.85 29.62 -33.14
CA GLU A 609 -5.51 28.21 -33.37
C GLU A 609 -6.63 27.25 -32.90
N ARG A 610 -7.26 27.57 -31.76
CA ARG A 610 -8.38 26.79 -31.18
C ARG A 610 -9.40 27.72 -30.52
N PRO A 611 -10.43 28.13 -31.24
CA PRO A 611 -11.45 29.06 -30.73
C PRO A 611 -12.29 28.49 -29.58
N ASP A 612 -12.43 27.16 -29.52
CA ASP A 612 -13.25 26.48 -28.51
C ASP A 612 -12.51 26.15 -27.20
N ASP A 613 -11.24 26.58 -27.05
CA ASP A 613 -10.50 26.36 -25.81
C ASP A 613 -10.96 27.35 -24.71
N ASN A 614 -11.89 26.88 -23.87
CA ASN A 614 -12.46 27.69 -22.79
C ASN A 614 -11.42 28.25 -21.81
N ARG A 615 -10.25 27.58 -21.63
CA ARG A 615 -9.17 28.08 -20.75
C ARG A 615 -8.53 29.33 -21.34
N VAL A 616 -8.28 29.33 -22.63
CA VAL A 616 -7.74 30.49 -23.36
C VAL A 616 -8.76 31.62 -23.37
N ASN A 617 -10.03 31.30 -23.65
CA ASN A 617 -11.12 32.25 -23.71
C ASN A 617 -11.34 32.98 -22.38
N LYS A 618 -11.23 32.28 -21.24
CA LYS A 618 -11.30 32.88 -19.90
C LYS A 618 -10.20 33.92 -19.68
N VAL A 619 -8.94 33.55 -19.95
CA VAL A 619 -7.81 34.43 -19.76
C VAL A 619 -7.87 35.62 -20.73
N LEU A 620 -8.27 35.38 -21.99
CA LEU A 620 -8.44 36.41 -23.00
C LEU A 620 -9.52 37.43 -22.58
N ALA A 621 -10.68 36.97 -22.14
CA ALA A 621 -11.77 37.84 -21.69
C ALA A 621 -11.36 38.68 -20.47
N TRP A 622 -10.67 38.09 -19.50
CA TRP A 622 -10.17 38.80 -18.34
C TRP A 622 -9.09 39.85 -18.71
N THR A 623 -8.13 39.47 -19.55
CA THR A 623 -7.10 40.39 -20.02
C THR A 623 -7.69 41.57 -20.80
N LEU A 624 -8.72 41.31 -21.62
CA LEU A 624 -9.46 42.36 -22.32
C LEU A 624 -10.19 43.30 -21.35
N THR A 625 -10.75 42.76 -20.28
CA THR A 625 -11.43 43.53 -19.21
C THR A 625 -10.41 44.45 -18.53
N CYS A 626 -9.23 43.92 -18.16
CA CYS A 626 -8.16 44.69 -17.56
C CYS A 626 -7.65 45.79 -18.51
N ASP A 627 -7.55 45.50 -19.82
CA ASP A 627 -7.10 46.45 -20.86
C ASP A 627 -8.17 47.48 -21.26
N GLY A 628 -9.41 47.37 -20.71
CA GLY A 628 -10.53 48.30 -21.02
C GLY A 628 -11.29 48.01 -22.31
N LYS A 629 -11.06 46.86 -22.97
CA LYS A 629 -11.73 46.43 -24.21
C LYS A 629 -13.03 45.67 -23.90
N TYR A 630 -13.93 46.31 -23.17
CA TYR A 630 -15.13 45.67 -22.59
C TYR A 630 -16.05 45.03 -23.59
N GLU A 631 -16.32 45.66 -24.76
CA GLU A 631 -17.20 45.11 -25.76
C GLU A 631 -16.74 43.75 -26.30
N GLN A 632 -15.45 43.55 -26.44
CA GLN A 632 -14.87 42.28 -26.89
C GLN A 632 -14.92 41.23 -25.78
N ALA A 633 -14.59 41.63 -24.54
CA ALA A 633 -14.65 40.76 -23.37
C ALA A 633 -16.07 40.25 -23.12
N ILE A 634 -17.09 41.13 -23.18
CA ILE A 634 -18.50 40.77 -22.97
C ILE A 634 -18.95 39.67 -23.96
N LYS A 635 -18.59 39.78 -25.25
CA LYS A 635 -18.94 38.76 -26.25
C LYS A 635 -18.37 37.38 -25.89
N ILE A 636 -17.15 37.34 -25.40
CA ILE A 636 -16.51 36.06 -24.99
C ILE A 636 -17.18 35.53 -23.71
N TYR A 637 -17.42 36.40 -22.71
CA TYR A 637 -18.09 35.98 -21.48
C TYR A 637 -19.54 35.49 -21.74
N GLN A 638 -20.27 36.07 -22.66
CA GLN A 638 -21.61 35.59 -23.02
C GLN A 638 -21.59 34.16 -23.55
N GLN A 639 -20.53 33.76 -24.27
CA GLN A 639 -20.37 32.39 -24.72
C GLN A 639 -19.99 31.49 -23.53
N LEU A 640 -19.00 31.90 -22.69
CA LEU A 640 -18.54 31.12 -21.56
C LEU A 640 -19.59 30.87 -20.48
N VAL A 641 -20.52 31.83 -20.25
CA VAL A 641 -21.59 31.72 -19.24
C VAL A 641 -22.78 30.95 -19.78
N GLY A 642 -22.94 30.81 -21.13
CA GLY A 642 -24.04 30.09 -21.76
C GLY A 642 -23.88 28.57 -21.73
N ASP A 643 -22.67 28.05 -21.89
CA ASP A 643 -22.41 26.61 -22.08
C ASP A 643 -22.10 25.85 -20.78
N ASP A 644 -21.46 26.46 -19.81
CA ASP A 644 -21.14 25.84 -18.51
C ASP A 644 -20.83 26.94 -17.49
N ALA A 645 -21.81 27.32 -16.70
CA ALA A 645 -21.67 28.41 -15.73
C ALA A 645 -20.73 28.05 -14.58
N GLN A 646 -19.43 28.00 -14.86
CA GLN A 646 -18.46 28.00 -13.76
C GLN A 646 -18.56 29.32 -13.01
N THR A 647 -18.70 29.23 -11.71
CA THR A 647 -18.92 30.34 -10.78
C THR A 647 -17.88 31.47 -10.93
N GLU A 648 -16.61 31.09 -11.24
CA GLU A 648 -15.51 32.03 -11.50
C GLU A 648 -15.73 32.88 -12.77
N ASN A 649 -16.28 32.30 -13.83
CA ASN A 649 -16.60 33.04 -15.07
C ASN A 649 -17.69 34.10 -14.84
N LEU A 650 -18.63 33.76 -13.95
CA LEU A 650 -19.71 34.68 -13.59
C LEU A 650 -19.18 35.89 -12.83
N LEU A 651 -18.23 35.68 -11.91
CA LEU A 651 -17.60 36.76 -11.16
C LEU A 651 -16.81 37.72 -12.09
N ASN A 652 -15.94 37.15 -12.93
CA ASN A 652 -15.14 37.95 -13.86
C ASN A 652 -16.00 38.69 -14.90
N TYR A 653 -17.11 38.09 -15.35
CA TYR A 653 -18.09 38.74 -16.21
C TYR A 653 -18.78 39.91 -15.50
N ALA A 654 -19.13 39.73 -14.23
CA ALA A 654 -19.75 40.80 -13.44
C ALA A 654 -18.81 42.03 -13.29
N TYR A 655 -17.51 41.82 -13.04
CA TYR A 655 -16.56 42.92 -13.06
C TYR A 655 -16.47 43.61 -14.43
N CYS A 656 -16.44 42.83 -15.51
CA CYS A 656 -16.39 43.40 -16.86
C CYS A 656 -17.62 44.28 -17.14
N LEU A 657 -18.81 43.83 -16.75
CA LEU A 657 -20.04 44.59 -16.86
C LEU A 657 -20.02 45.88 -16.01
N TRP A 658 -19.54 45.78 -14.78
CA TRP A 658 -19.39 46.90 -13.88
C TRP A 658 -18.43 47.98 -14.45
N PHE A 659 -17.26 47.58 -14.90
CA PHE A 659 -16.26 48.50 -15.47
C PHE A 659 -16.74 49.08 -16.83
N SER A 660 -17.60 48.40 -17.56
CA SER A 660 -18.21 48.92 -18.80
C SER A 660 -19.38 49.87 -18.57
N GLY A 661 -19.84 50.06 -17.32
CA GLY A 661 -20.98 50.90 -16.98
C GLY A 661 -22.35 50.22 -16.97
N ASN A 662 -22.40 48.91 -17.15
CA ASN A 662 -23.62 48.12 -17.12
C ASN A 662 -23.96 47.63 -15.68
N MET A 663 -24.36 48.60 -14.81
CA MET A 663 -24.48 48.36 -13.36
C MET A 663 -25.56 47.34 -13.00
N SER A 664 -26.69 47.35 -13.71
CA SER A 664 -27.81 46.41 -13.44
C SER A 664 -27.41 44.97 -13.70
N ASP A 665 -26.85 44.70 -14.90
CA ASP A 665 -26.45 43.34 -15.29
C ASP A 665 -25.29 42.85 -14.44
N ALA A 666 -24.37 43.77 -14.03
CA ALA A 666 -23.29 43.45 -13.11
C ALA A 666 -23.81 43.02 -11.72
N ALA A 667 -24.79 43.75 -11.16
CA ALA A 667 -25.41 43.41 -9.88
C ALA A 667 -26.14 42.06 -9.93
N ASP A 668 -26.83 41.76 -11.04
CA ASP A 668 -27.47 40.47 -11.23
C ASP A 668 -26.48 39.32 -11.28
N CYS A 669 -25.34 39.48 -11.99
CA CYS A 669 -24.29 38.50 -12.06
C CYS A 669 -23.58 38.29 -10.69
N PHE A 670 -23.25 39.36 -9.97
CA PHE A 670 -22.71 39.30 -8.63
C PHE A 670 -23.68 38.62 -7.64
N SER A 671 -24.99 38.93 -7.71
CA SER A 671 -25.99 38.32 -6.84
C SER A 671 -26.10 36.82 -7.09
N ARG A 672 -26.01 36.36 -8.35
CA ARG A 672 -25.97 34.95 -8.71
C ARG A 672 -24.71 34.27 -8.15
N TYR A 673 -23.55 34.89 -8.35
CA TYR A 673 -22.28 34.42 -7.81
C TYR A 673 -22.34 34.23 -6.28
N LEU A 674 -22.79 35.24 -5.55
CA LEU A 674 -22.93 35.19 -4.08
C LEU A 674 -23.92 34.13 -3.61
N LYS A 675 -25.00 33.91 -4.37
CA LYS A 675 -25.99 32.87 -4.07
C LYS A 675 -25.42 31.46 -4.28
N GLU A 676 -24.60 31.26 -5.30
CA GLU A 676 -23.96 29.98 -5.62
C GLU A 676 -22.81 29.62 -4.66
N THR A 677 -22.01 30.61 -4.27
CA THR A 677 -20.84 30.42 -3.40
C THR A 677 -21.15 30.51 -1.92
N GLY A 678 -22.19 31.26 -1.53
CA GLY A 678 -22.48 31.59 -0.14
C GLY A 678 -21.51 32.61 0.49
N GLU A 679 -20.70 33.29 -0.33
CA GLU A 679 -19.73 34.30 0.12
C GLU A 679 -20.41 35.59 0.60
N LYS A 680 -19.66 36.41 1.34
CA LYS A 680 -20.15 37.72 1.80
C LYS A 680 -20.04 38.76 0.69
N LYS A 681 -20.95 39.73 0.64
CA LYS A 681 -20.95 40.81 -0.37
C LYS A 681 -19.62 41.57 -0.45
N ASN A 682 -18.98 41.80 0.67
CA ASN A 682 -17.70 42.53 0.72
C ASN A 682 -16.56 41.82 -0.03
N THR A 683 -16.61 40.51 -0.18
CA THR A 683 -15.59 39.74 -0.93
C THR A 683 -15.42 40.30 -2.34
N ILE A 684 -16.50 40.77 -2.98
CA ILE A 684 -16.44 41.37 -4.34
C ILE A 684 -15.49 42.57 -4.40
N ILE A 685 -15.49 43.41 -3.36
CA ILE A 685 -14.58 44.57 -3.33
C ILE A 685 -13.17 44.15 -2.92
N GLU A 686 -13.04 43.22 -2.01
CA GLU A 686 -11.77 42.76 -1.47
C GLU A 686 -10.92 42.01 -2.49
N THR A 687 -11.56 41.19 -3.35
CA THR A 687 -10.90 40.32 -4.32
C THR A 687 -10.13 41.09 -5.40
N GLU A 688 -10.70 42.17 -5.95
CA GLU A 688 -10.11 42.96 -7.06
C GLU A 688 -9.99 44.43 -6.69
N ARG A 689 -9.62 44.73 -5.43
CA ARG A 689 -9.54 46.10 -4.91
C ARG A 689 -8.65 46.98 -5.78
N ASP A 690 -7.44 46.53 -6.08
CA ASP A 690 -6.45 47.31 -6.83
C ASP A 690 -6.97 47.62 -8.24
N LEU A 691 -7.62 46.67 -8.89
CA LEU A 691 -8.20 46.85 -10.23
C LEU A 691 -9.39 47.83 -10.19
N ILE A 692 -10.24 47.71 -9.16
CA ILE A 692 -11.39 48.62 -8.97
C ILE A 692 -10.91 50.08 -8.79
N GLU A 693 -9.86 50.28 -8.01
CA GLU A 693 -9.22 51.59 -7.81
C GLU A 693 -8.54 52.10 -9.10
N GLU A 694 -7.82 51.22 -9.84
CA GLU A 694 -7.22 51.54 -11.13
C GLU A 694 -8.25 52.01 -12.16
N LYS A 695 -9.43 51.40 -12.17
CA LYS A 695 -10.54 51.78 -13.05
C LYS A 695 -11.26 53.06 -12.60
N GLY A 696 -10.84 53.68 -11.52
CA GLY A 696 -11.33 54.94 -11.01
C GLY A 696 -12.70 54.87 -10.33
N ILE A 697 -13.13 53.69 -9.89
CA ILE A 697 -14.37 53.49 -9.18
C ILE A 697 -14.24 54.00 -7.74
N THR A 698 -15.05 54.99 -7.43
CA THR A 698 -15.02 55.68 -6.13
C THR A 698 -15.60 54.79 -5.03
N GLU A 699 -15.25 55.03 -3.77
CA GLU A 699 -15.77 54.35 -2.60
C GLU A 699 -17.31 54.42 -2.55
N ALA A 700 -17.91 55.55 -2.97
CA ALA A 700 -19.34 55.75 -3.05
C ALA A 700 -19.98 54.78 -4.08
N GLU A 701 -19.36 54.59 -5.24
CA GLU A 701 -19.83 53.66 -6.27
C GLU A 701 -19.68 52.18 -5.81
N GLN A 702 -18.64 51.87 -5.08
CA GLN A 702 -18.45 50.56 -4.46
C GLN A 702 -19.59 50.27 -3.46
N GLN A 703 -19.93 51.24 -2.59
CA GLN A 703 -21.02 51.10 -1.64
C GLN A 703 -22.40 51.03 -2.34
N MET A 704 -22.61 51.75 -3.44
CA MET A 704 -23.83 51.62 -4.25
C MET A 704 -23.97 50.24 -4.88
N MET A 705 -22.85 49.67 -5.41
CA MET A 705 -22.88 48.31 -5.93
C MET A 705 -23.24 47.30 -4.82
N LEU A 706 -22.60 47.38 -3.65
CA LEU A 706 -22.92 46.51 -2.50
C LEU A 706 -24.37 46.64 -2.01
N TYR A 707 -24.96 47.81 -2.16
CA TYR A 707 -26.38 48.05 -1.83
C TYR A 707 -27.33 47.37 -2.84
N MET A 708 -26.94 47.30 -4.12
CA MET A 708 -27.74 46.65 -5.17
C MET A 708 -27.75 45.11 -5.04
N LEU A 709 -26.78 44.52 -4.35
CA LEU A 709 -26.68 43.09 -4.09
C LEU A 709 -27.49 42.69 -2.86
#